data_6dff3441148c1b4d0be3a9742d817474
#
_entry.id   6dff3441148c1b4d0be3a9742d817474
#
_cell.length_a   1.000
_cell.length_b   1.000
_cell.length_c   1.000
_cell.angle_alpha   90.00
_cell.angle_beta   90.00
_cell.angle_gamma   90.00
#
_symmetry.space_group_name_H-M   'P 1'
#
loop_
_entity.id
_entity.type
_entity.pdbx_description
1 polymer ?
#
loop_
_entity_poly.entity_id
_entity_poly.type
_entity_poly.pdbx_seq_one_letter_code
_entity_poly.pdbx_strand_id
1 'polypeptide(L)'
;CSVMYILCNEEPLWMSKYLSVGGHFEYKGSWKKTTLSRLNLCSENSELEQKARHFDGFNSLYLYRRWYRCFTTLSSYSFDNGHVERKDDLSLDHFRSQYDGKGPVLLGKLAESWPARTKWSMQQLVHDYGEVTFRISQRSPKKIIMKLKDYVSYMELQHDEDPLYIFDDKFGESAPALLEDYRVPHLFQEDLFDVLDYEQRPAFRWFIIGPERSGASWHVDPGLTSAWNTLLCGRKRWALYPPGRVPGGVTVHVSAEDGDVDIETPTSLQPLECTQLPGETIFVPSGWWHCVLNLETTVAVTQNFVNQSNFEHVCLDMAPGHCHKGVCRAGLLAVPGKSVRDIENHPPGTITSNHNDMTCTEERLKGSGSVRDSNSESQCSSFEFSDVDKSLENQVFSYDIGFLSQFLEKEKDHYTSVWSPTNPIGQREAREWLRRLWVLKPELRGLIWKGACLAINVDKWYACLEEIRACHSLPAPSEDEKLPVGTGSNPVFIVSDNVIKINAEGGLGYSAHGLGTELEFYDLLRKVGSPLVNHIPEIIASGFLVYEDGVYRTVPWNGKGMPDVLAKYYPLELSYANSCFPLGLWSKQQFGMDGSAESSNRPIWPYMVTRKCKGDIFAHVRDTLSKADLLNLASSLGVQMRNIHLLPLPHEESLPEPEDNNVKDSDPPEWKQVISTLNRRKNNIKKHLANWGGTVPTVLIEKAEEYLPPDMSSLIKFVKDGDGDSVYTFPSWIHSDIMDDNILTQRAPEMGSLTDTKSTGDGDLEKLNEILIIDFSDLSIGDPLCDLIPLHLDVFRGDIDLLREYLGSYQLPFLRGKSNDDIYKSVQNSKFSTASYRAMCYCILHDDNVLAAIFGLWKELRNATSWEEVEHLVWDDLNRYQQSSPTLSS
;
A
#
# COMPACT_ATOMS: atom_id res chain seq x y z
N CYS A 1 -29.77 -9.21 -34.51
CA CYS A 1 -30.63 -8.95 -33.33
C CYS A 1 -30.92 -10.19 -32.50
N SER A 2 -31.28 -11.34 -33.09
CA SER A 2 -31.66 -12.54 -32.35
C SER A 2 -30.52 -13.15 -31.53
N VAL A 3 -29.33 -13.27 -32.10
CA VAL A 3 -28.14 -13.76 -31.41
C VAL A 3 -27.77 -12.80 -30.24
N MET A 4 -27.82 -11.50 -30.47
CA MET A 4 -27.59 -10.50 -29.42
C MET A 4 -28.61 -10.61 -28.30
N TYR A 5 -29.86 -10.88 -28.61
CA TYR A 5 -30.89 -11.11 -27.59
C TYR A 5 -30.53 -12.29 -26.67
N ILE A 6 -30.03 -13.40 -27.22
CA ILE A 6 -29.59 -14.55 -26.42
C ILE A 6 -28.41 -14.15 -25.55
N LEU A 7 -27.34 -13.62 -26.15
CA LEU A 7 -26.12 -13.27 -25.44
C LEU A 7 -26.32 -12.18 -24.37
N CYS A 8 -27.17 -11.17 -24.63
CA CYS A 8 -27.49 -10.15 -23.64
C CYS A 8 -28.39 -10.64 -22.48
N ASN A 9 -28.88 -11.86 -22.52
CA ASN A 9 -29.61 -12.47 -21.40
C ASN A 9 -28.73 -13.36 -20.53
N GLU A 10 -27.45 -13.51 -20.87
CA GLU A 10 -26.52 -14.34 -20.13
C GLU A 10 -26.21 -13.74 -18.73
N GLU A 11 -26.38 -14.57 -17.70
CA GLU A 11 -26.22 -14.19 -16.30
C GLU A 11 -24.86 -13.57 -15.97
N PRO A 12 -23.70 -14.04 -16.48
CA PRO A 12 -22.40 -13.44 -16.20
C PRO A 12 -22.27 -11.97 -16.60
N LEU A 13 -22.95 -11.54 -17.67
CA LEU A 13 -22.95 -10.13 -18.08
C LEU A 13 -23.66 -9.25 -17.06
N TRP A 14 -24.79 -9.71 -16.54
CA TRP A 14 -25.57 -9.00 -15.55
C TRP A 14 -24.91 -9.04 -14.18
N MET A 15 -24.29 -10.15 -13.82
CA MET A 15 -23.43 -10.28 -12.63
C MET A 15 -22.30 -9.26 -12.67
N SER A 16 -21.52 -9.23 -13.73
CA SER A 16 -20.42 -8.28 -13.90
C SER A 16 -20.92 -6.83 -13.79
N LYS A 17 -22.04 -6.50 -14.43
CA LYS A 17 -22.63 -5.18 -14.34
C LYS A 17 -23.09 -4.83 -12.93
N TYR A 18 -23.71 -5.76 -12.21
CA TYR A 18 -24.12 -5.55 -10.82
C TYR A 18 -22.92 -5.33 -9.92
N LEU A 19 -21.90 -6.21 -10.01
CA LEU A 19 -20.72 -6.20 -9.19
C LEU A 19 -19.87 -4.94 -9.41
N SER A 20 -19.90 -4.36 -10.63
CA SER A 20 -19.19 -3.10 -10.90
C SER A 20 -19.70 -1.90 -10.11
N VAL A 21 -20.93 -1.96 -9.60
CA VAL A 21 -21.52 -0.91 -8.76
C VAL A 21 -21.12 -1.02 -7.29
N GLY A 22 -20.90 -2.25 -6.80
CA GLY A 22 -20.55 -2.53 -5.39
C GLY A 22 -21.68 -2.23 -4.39
N GLY A 23 -21.44 -2.41 -3.11
CA GLY A 23 -22.37 -2.09 -2.01
C GLY A 23 -23.24 -3.26 -1.55
N HIS A 24 -24.37 -2.97 -0.88
CA HIS A 24 -25.26 -3.97 -0.32
C HIS A 24 -25.99 -4.73 -1.43
N PHE A 25 -26.17 -6.04 -1.21
CA PHE A 25 -26.64 -6.95 -2.24
C PHE A 25 -27.85 -7.76 -1.75
N GLU A 26 -28.88 -7.83 -2.58
CA GLU A 26 -30.06 -8.67 -2.41
C GLU A 26 -30.38 -9.38 -3.74
N TYR A 27 -30.27 -10.71 -3.76
CA TYR A 27 -30.47 -11.51 -4.96
C TYR A 27 -31.95 -11.77 -5.24
N LYS A 28 -32.40 -11.51 -6.46
CA LYS A 28 -33.82 -11.62 -6.88
C LYS A 28 -34.07 -12.86 -7.75
N GLY A 29 -33.27 -13.92 -7.58
CA GLY A 29 -33.42 -15.19 -8.30
C GLY A 29 -32.79 -15.24 -9.72
N SER A 30 -32.30 -14.11 -10.22
CA SER A 30 -31.41 -14.04 -11.38
C SER A 30 -30.62 -12.75 -11.36
N TRP A 31 -29.41 -12.73 -11.94
CA TRP A 31 -28.58 -11.55 -12.01
C TRP A 31 -29.22 -10.42 -12.82
N LYS A 32 -29.94 -10.79 -13.89
CA LYS A 32 -30.67 -9.81 -14.69
C LYS A 32 -31.72 -9.08 -13.86
N LYS A 33 -32.61 -9.83 -13.17
CA LYS A 33 -33.65 -9.24 -12.32
C LYS A 33 -33.04 -8.40 -11.20
N THR A 34 -32.00 -8.90 -10.56
CA THR A 34 -31.27 -8.23 -9.50
C THR A 34 -30.71 -6.88 -9.96
N THR A 35 -30.06 -6.85 -11.13
CA THR A 35 -29.47 -5.64 -11.69
C THR A 35 -30.54 -4.62 -12.12
N LEU A 36 -31.59 -5.10 -12.82
CA LEU A 36 -32.67 -4.21 -13.26
C LEU A 36 -33.46 -3.62 -12.09
N SER A 37 -33.70 -4.41 -11.05
CA SER A 37 -34.33 -3.93 -9.81
C SER A 37 -33.51 -2.81 -9.16
N ARG A 38 -32.22 -3.00 -9.05
CA ARG A 38 -31.31 -2.00 -8.48
C ARG A 38 -31.24 -0.69 -9.27
N LEU A 39 -31.35 -0.78 -10.59
CA LEU A 39 -31.35 0.37 -11.48
C LEU A 39 -32.71 1.06 -11.57
N ASN A 40 -33.72 0.59 -10.80
CA ASN A 40 -35.12 1.07 -10.87
C ASN A 40 -35.72 1.00 -12.28
N LEU A 41 -35.26 0.04 -13.09
CA LEU A 41 -35.72 -0.18 -14.46
C LEU A 41 -36.86 -1.21 -14.57
N CYS A 42 -37.23 -1.86 -13.48
CA CYS A 42 -38.37 -2.78 -13.40
C CYS A 42 -39.34 -2.30 -12.32
N SER A 43 -40.65 -2.23 -12.65
CA SER A 43 -41.71 -2.21 -11.64
C SER A 43 -41.79 -3.58 -10.97
N GLU A 44 -42.06 -3.65 -9.68
CA GLU A 44 -42.15 -4.89 -8.89
C GLU A 44 -43.13 -5.96 -9.47
N ASN A 45 -44.06 -5.55 -10.35
CA ASN A 45 -45.08 -6.37 -10.95
C ASN A 45 -44.81 -6.76 -12.42
N SER A 46 -43.67 -6.42 -13.02
CA SER A 46 -43.38 -6.87 -14.36
C SER A 46 -42.78 -8.28 -14.29
N GLU A 47 -43.56 -9.30 -14.46
CA GLU A 47 -43.12 -10.63 -14.84
C GLU A 47 -42.40 -10.52 -16.20
N LEU A 48 -41.06 -10.31 -16.11
CA LEU A 48 -40.17 -10.46 -17.26
C LEU A 48 -40.07 -11.97 -17.55
N GLU A 49 -41.19 -12.55 -17.98
CA GLU A 49 -41.15 -13.89 -18.56
C GLU A 49 -40.19 -13.88 -19.75
N GLN A 50 -39.08 -14.56 -19.59
CA GLN A 50 -38.19 -14.85 -20.71
C GLN A 50 -38.96 -15.77 -21.65
N LYS A 51 -39.55 -15.22 -22.69
CA LYS A 51 -40.16 -16.04 -23.76
C LYS A 51 -39.02 -16.81 -24.41
N ALA A 52 -39.05 -18.13 -24.25
CA ALA A 52 -38.16 -19.00 -24.96
C ALA A 52 -38.28 -18.73 -26.47
N ARG A 53 -37.17 -18.47 -27.12
CA ARG A 53 -37.11 -18.25 -28.57
C ARG A 53 -36.31 -19.37 -29.19
N HIS A 54 -36.86 -19.97 -30.22
CA HIS A 54 -36.21 -20.99 -31.03
C HIS A 54 -35.58 -20.33 -32.26
N PHE A 55 -34.33 -20.70 -32.57
CA PHE A 55 -33.63 -20.24 -33.76
C PHE A 55 -32.99 -21.44 -34.44
N ASP A 56 -33.45 -21.69 -35.66
CA ASP A 56 -32.86 -22.74 -36.48
C ASP A 56 -31.44 -22.38 -36.90
N GLY A 57 -30.56 -23.36 -36.81
CA GLY A 57 -29.15 -23.20 -37.20
C GLY A 57 -28.28 -22.39 -36.25
N PHE A 58 -28.81 -21.93 -35.10
CA PHE A 58 -27.95 -21.29 -34.08
C PHE A 58 -27.26 -22.35 -33.21
N ASN A 59 -25.95 -22.32 -33.19
CA ASN A 59 -25.12 -23.17 -32.34
C ASN A 59 -24.03 -22.32 -31.69
N SER A 60 -23.83 -22.49 -30.40
CA SER A 60 -22.78 -21.81 -29.66
C SER A 60 -22.09 -22.77 -28.70
N LEU A 61 -20.86 -23.13 -29.02
CA LEU A 61 -20.03 -23.95 -28.16
C LEU A 61 -19.77 -23.26 -26.80
N TYR A 62 -19.66 -21.95 -26.80
CA TYR A 62 -19.54 -21.16 -25.58
C TYR A 62 -20.72 -21.35 -24.63
N LEU A 63 -21.96 -21.16 -25.12
CA LEU A 63 -23.17 -21.33 -24.31
C LEU A 63 -23.35 -22.76 -23.84
N TYR A 64 -23.03 -23.73 -24.69
CA TYR A 64 -23.10 -25.17 -24.35
C TYR A 64 -22.09 -25.50 -23.22
N ARG A 65 -20.84 -25.10 -23.36
CA ARG A 65 -19.82 -25.34 -22.36
C ARG A 65 -20.16 -24.66 -21.01
N ARG A 66 -20.65 -23.41 -21.05
CA ARG A 66 -21.15 -22.72 -19.89
C ARG A 66 -22.29 -23.45 -19.20
N TRP A 67 -23.32 -23.84 -19.99
CA TRP A 67 -24.44 -24.62 -19.47
C TRP A 67 -23.96 -25.93 -18.83
N TYR A 68 -23.09 -26.66 -19.51
CA TYR A 68 -22.51 -27.90 -18.98
C TYR A 68 -21.83 -27.66 -17.63
N ARG A 69 -21.02 -26.63 -17.49
CA ARG A 69 -20.35 -26.32 -16.22
C ARG A 69 -21.30 -25.91 -15.09
N CYS A 70 -22.40 -25.22 -15.40
CA CYS A 70 -23.41 -24.84 -14.42
C CYS A 70 -24.20 -26.05 -13.88
N PHE A 71 -24.41 -27.07 -14.69
CA PHE A 71 -25.36 -28.13 -14.38
C PHE A 71 -24.77 -29.54 -14.30
N THR A 72 -23.55 -29.78 -14.71
CA THR A 72 -22.92 -31.10 -14.57
C THR A 72 -22.79 -31.51 -13.12
N THR A 73 -22.94 -32.79 -12.82
CA THR A 73 -22.74 -33.29 -11.46
C THR A 73 -21.27 -33.32 -11.09
N LEU A 74 -20.96 -32.97 -9.85
CA LEU A 74 -19.60 -33.06 -9.31
C LEU A 74 -19.31 -34.38 -8.57
N SER A 75 -20.23 -35.37 -8.69
CA SER A 75 -20.06 -36.64 -7.96
C SER A 75 -18.78 -37.39 -8.32
N SER A 76 -18.32 -37.29 -9.56
CA SER A 76 -17.06 -37.88 -10.02
C SER A 76 -15.81 -37.30 -9.31
N TYR A 77 -15.93 -36.09 -8.80
CA TYR A 77 -14.81 -35.40 -8.10
C TYR A 77 -14.72 -35.76 -6.63
N SER A 78 -15.58 -36.62 -6.11
CA SER A 78 -15.51 -37.06 -4.72
C SER A 78 -14.46 -38.15 -4.46
N PHE A 79 -13.92 -38.75 -5.52
CA PHE A 79 -12.91 -39.78 -5.44
C PHE A 79 -11.58 -39.23 -4.94
N ASP A 80 -10.88 -39.96 -4.07
CA ASP A 80 -9.60 -39.58 -3.49
C ASP A 80 -8.56 -40.66 -3.76
N ASN A 81 -7.49 -40.30 -4.42
CA ASN A 81 -6.39 -41.18 -4.77
C ASN A 81 -5.38 -41.36 -3.62
N GLY A 82 -5.51 -40.64 -2.52
CA GLY A 82 -4.57 -40.68 -1.41
C GLY A 82 -3.21 -40.04 -1.72
N HIS A 83 -3.15 -39.11 -2.69
CA HIS A 83 -1.90 -38.41 -3.03
C HIS A 83 -1.41 -37.50 -1.91
N VAL A 84 -2.31 -36.99 -1.06
CA VAL A 84 -1.97 -36.25 0.14
C VAL A 84 -2.14 -37.18 1.35
N GLU A 85 -1.10 -37.31 2.12
CA GLU A 85 -1.10 -38.22 3.26
C GLU A 85 -2.09 -37.76 4.34
N ARG A 86 -2.80 -38.73 4.97
CA ARG A 86 -3.70 -38.47 6.09
C ARG A 86 -3.10 -38.95 7.40
N LYS A 87 -3.13 -38.10 8.39
CA LYS A 87 -2.72 -38.43 9.75
C LYS A 87 -3.79 -38.02 10.75
N ASP A 88 -4.03 -38.85 11.74
CA ASP A 88 -5.00 -38.51 12.79
C ASP A 88 -4.37 -37.70 13.93
N ASP A 89 -3.14 -38.01 14.25
CA ASP A 89 -2.39 -37.40 15.34
C ASP A 89 -0.92 -37.24 14.93
N LEU A 90 -0.36 -36.05 15.16
CA LEU A 90 1.04 -35.73 14.91
C LEU A 90 1.62 -34.94 16.06
N SER A 91 2.79 -35.37 16.56
CA SER A 91 3.60 -34.51 17.42
C SER A 91 4.15 -33.33 16.60
N LEU A 92 4.40 -32.21 17.27
CA LEU A 92 4.99 -31.03 16.65
C LEU A 92 6.36 -31.35 15.99
N ASP A 93 7.18 -32.18 16.65
CA ASP A 93 8.50 -32.59 16.12
C ASP A 93 8.34 -33.42 14.84
N HIS A 94 7.37 -34.33 14.79
CA HIS A 94 7.10 -35.12 13.60
C HIS A 94 6.57 -34.23 12.46
N PHE A 95 5.66 -33.30 12.76
CA PHE A 95 5.15 -32.33 11.78
C PHE A 95 6.30 -31.49 11.20
N ARG A 96 7.12 -30.90 12.04
CA ARG A 96 8.28 -30.08 11.61
C ARG A 96 9.28 -30.87 10.79
N SER A 97 9.53 -32.15 11.15
CA SER A 97 10.52 -32.98 10.45
C SER A 97 10.04 -33.51 9.11
N GLN A 98 8.73 -33.70 8.88
CA GLN A 98 8.20 -34.36 7.70
C GLN A 98 7.39 -33.47 6.76
N TYR A 99 6.68 -32.48 7.29
CA TYR A 99 5.68 -31.71 6.50
C TYR A 99 5.97 -30.21 6.45
N ASP A 100 6.43 -29.62 7.55
CA ASP A 100 6.63 -28.18 7.64
C ASP A 100 7.71 -27.73 6.64
N GLY A 101 7.30 -26.83 5.72
CA GLY A 101 8.13 -26.39 4.60
C GLY A 101 8.40 -27.46 3.52
N LYS A 102 7.79 -28.65 3.58
CA LYS A 102 8.12 -29.79 2.70
C LYS A 102 6.95 -30.28 1.85
N GLY A 103 5.78 -30.45 2.43
CA GLY A 103 4.65 -30.98 1.72
C GLY A 103 3.32 -30.85 2.46
N PRO A 104 2.18 -30.93 1.71
CA PRO A 104 0.86 -30.87 2.33
C PRO A 104 0.52 -32.16 3.08
N VAL A 105 -0.32 -32.03 4.11
CA VAL A 105 -0.86 -33.16 4.88
C VAL A 105 -2.30 -32.85 5.31
N LEU A 106 -3.13 -33.89 5.37
CA LEU A 106 -4.48 -33.87 5.95
C LEU A 106 -4.44 -34.39 7.39
N LEU A 107 -5.04 -33.67 8.33
CA LEU A 107 -4.99 -33.93 9.76
C LEU A 107 -6.40 -34.12 10.30
N GLY A 108 -6.71 -35.32 10.79
CA GLY A 108 -8.07 -35.74 11.08
C GLY A 108 -8.63 -35.23 12.41
N LYS A 109 -7.81 -35.02 13.45
CA LYS A 109 -8.29 -34.86 14.82
C LYS A 109 -8.13 -33.48 15.43
N LEU A 110 -7.56 -32.52 14.71
CA LEU A 110 -7.22 -31.19 15.26
C LEU A 110 -8.44 -30.37 15.68
N ALA A 111 -9.58 -30.59 15.05
CA ALA A 111 -10.82 -29.85 15.30
C ALA A 111 -11.85 -30.61 16.16
N GLU A 112 -11.55 -31.79 16.72
CA GLU A 112 -12.54 -32.61 17.43
C GLU A 112 -13.19 -31.90 18.63
N SER A 113 -12.44 -31.08 19.32
CA SER A 113 -12.91 -30.35 20.53
C SER A 113 -13.52 -28.98 20.22
N TRP A 114 -13.59 -28.58 18.94
CA TRP A 114 -14.09 -27.25 18.59
C TRP A 114 -15.61 -27.16 18.71
N PRO A 115 -16.18 -26.15 19.40
CA PRO A 115 -17.60 -25.85 19.37
C PRO A 115 -18.15 -25.65 17.96
N ALA A 116 -17.33 -25.13 17.04
CA ALA A 116 -17.65 -24.93 15.62
C ALA A 116 -18.18 -26.19 14.93
N ARG A 117 -17.74 -27.40 15.35
CA ARG A 117 -18.20 -28.66 14.76
C ARG A 117 -19.71 -28.89 14.90
N THR A 118 -20.31 -28.33 15.94
CA THR A 118 -21.76 -28.46 16.20
C THR A 118 -22.49 -27.17 15.89
N LYS A 119 -21.86 -26.03 16.11
CA LYS A 119 -22.51 -24.72 15.96
C LYS A 119 -22.51 -24.18 14.52
N TRP A 120 -21.54 -24.61 13.68
CA TRP A 120 -21.39 -24.05 12.33
C TRP A 120 -22.14 -24.85 11.26
N SER A 121 -23.32 -25.40 11.59
CA SER A 121 -24.28 -25.83 10.57
C SER A 121 -24.93 -24.60 9.93
N MET A 122 -25.31 -24.68 8.65
CA MET A 122 -25.93 -23.53 7.97
C MET A 122 -27.19 -23.02 8.69
N GLN A 123 -28.00 -23.94 9.22
CA GLN A 123 -29.21 -23.58 9.96
C GLN A 123 -28.88 -22.79 11.22
N GLN A 124 -27.88 -23.24 11.98
CA GLN A 124 -27.49 -22.55 13.21
C GLN A 124 -26.82 -21.21 12.92
N LEU A 125 -25.94 -21.15 11.91
CA LEU A 125 -25.30 -19.89 11.49
C LEU A 125 -26.33 -18.85 11.03
N VAL A 126 -27.35 -19.26 10.27
CA VAL A 126 -28.43 -18.35 9.85
C VAL A 126 -29.28 -17.90 11.04
N HIS A 127 -29.54 -18.80 11.98
CA HIS A 127 -30.27 -18.46 13.20
C HIS A 127 -29.53 -17.42 14.03
N ASP A 128 -28.24 -17.60 14.25
CA ASP A 128 -27.44 -16.78 15.17
C ASP A 128 -26.89 -15.50 14.49
N TYR A 129 -26.55 -15.57 13.20
CA TYR A 129 -25.84 -14.52 12.47
C TYR A 129 -26.55 -14.09 11.18
N GLY A 130 -27.81 -14.45 10.95
CA GLY A 130 -28.53 -14.17 9.70
C GLY A 130 -28.57 -12.68 9.31
N GLU A 131 -28.63 -11.79 10.30
CA GLU A 131 -28.61 -10.34 10.09
C GLU A 131 -27.20 -9.73 10.03
N VAL A 132 -26.18 -10.51 10.35
CA VAL A 132 -24.78 -10.06 10.27
C VAL A 132 -24.34 -9.99 8.83
N THR A 133 -23.60 -8.96 8.50
CA THR A 133 -23.08 -8.71 7.16
C THR A 133 -21.66 -9.23 7.04
N PHE A 134 -21.42 -10.07 6.01
CA PHE A 134 -20.10 -10.61 5.69
C PHE A 134 -19.61 -10.13 4.33
N ARG A 135 -18.30 -10.17 4.16
CA ARG A 135 -17.65 -9.87 2.88
C ARG A 135 -17.76 -11.04 1.93
N ILE A 136 -18.08 -10.74 0.68
CA ILE A 136 -18.17 -11.72 -0.39
C ILE A 136 -16.91 -11.61 -1.25
N SER A 137 -16.22 -12.72 -1.45
CA SER A 137 -15.12 -12.79 -2.40
C SER A 137 -15.66 -12.63 -3.82
N GLN A 138 -15.04 -11.74 -4.56
CA GLN A 138 -15.42 -11.41 -5.92
C GLN A 138 -14.23 -10.95 -6.75
N ARG A 139 -14.37 -11.03 -8.05
CA ARG A 139 -13.37 -10.58 -9.03
C ARG A 139 -13.43 -9.08 -9.36
N SER A 140 -14.24 -8.31 -8.63
CA SER A 140 -14.33 -6.86 -8.78
C SER A 140 -13.45 -6.15 -7.75
N PRO A 141 -12.80 -5.04 -8.11
CA PRO A 141 -12.05 -4.22 -7.15
C PRO A 141 -12.93 -3.62 -6.05
N LYS A 142 -14.25 -3.58 -6.26
CA LYS A 142 -15.20 -3.08 -5.27
C LYS A 142 -15.65 -4.20 -4.33
N LYS A 143 -15.48 -3.99 -3.04
CA LYS A 143 -15.94 -4.91 -2.00
C LYS A 143 -17.46 -5.00 -1.99
N ILE A 144 -18.00 -6.22 -2.00
CA ILE A 144 -19.40 -6.52 -1.80
C ILE A 144 -19.60 -7.12 -0.42
N ILE A 145 -20.68 -6.73 0.21
CA ILE A 145 -21.11 -7.21 1.52
C ILE A 145 -22.56 -7.68 1.43
N MET A 146 -22.88 -8.81 2.12
CA MET A 146 -24.23 -9.35 2.21
C MET A 146 -24.55 -9.77 3.64
N LYS A 147 -25.80 -9.64 4.03
CA LYS A 147 -26.30 -10.35 5.22
C LYS A 147 -26.25 -11.86 4.98
N LEU A 148 -25.92 -12.62 6.01
CA LEU A 148 -25.80 -14.08 5.87
C LEU A 148 -27.10 -14.74 5.36
N LYS A 149 -28.26 -14.31 5.83
CA LYS A 149 -29.56 -14.85 5.35
C LYS A 149 -29.79 -14.60 3.87
N ASP A 150 -29.41 -13.42 3.38
CA ASP A 150 -29.58 -13.08 1.95
C ASP A 150 -28.58 -13.86 1.10
N TYR A 151 -27.37 -14.10 1.62
CA TYR A 151 -26.38 -14.94 0.99
C TYR A 151 -26.83 -16.40 0.90
N VAL A 152 -27.45 -16.95 1.95
CA VAL A 152 -28.00 -18.33 1.91
C VAL A 152 -29.12 -18.43 0.86
N SER A 153 -30.01 -17.45 0.78
CA SER A 153 -31.03 -17.39 -0.28
C SER A 153 -30.40 -17.32 -1.68
N TYR A 154 -29.29 -16.59 -1.83
CA TYR A 154 -28.53 -16.61 -3.10
C TYR A 154 -27.98 -18.00 -3.40
N MET A 155 -27.34 -18.67 -2.42
CA MET A 155 -26.79 -20.02 -2.62
C MET A 155 -27.83 -21.05 -3.09
N GLU A 156 -29.04 -20.93 -2.58
CA GLU A 156 -30.14 -21.86 -2.92
C GLU A 156 -30.71 -21.61 -4.34
N LEU A 157 -30.70 -20.38 -4.81
CA LEU A 157 -31.36 -19.96 -6.04
C LEU A 157 -30.42 -19.80 -7.24
N GLN A 158 -29.11 -19.70 -7.00
CA GLN A 158 -28.14 -19.44 -8.04
C GLN A 158 -27.82 -20.68 -8.88
N HIS A 159 -27.47 -20.46 -10.16
CA HIS A 159 -26.94 -21.42 -11.09
C HIS A 159 -25.74 -20.83 -11.81
N ASP A 160 -24.88 -20.19 -11.05
CA ASP A 160 -23.68 -19.54 -11.58
C ASP A 160 -22.63 -20.60 -11.93
N GLU A 161 -21.85 -20.34 -12.95
CA GLU A 161 -20.68 -21.14 -13.31
C GLU A 161 -19.58 -21.03 -12.25
N ASP A 162 -19.47 -19.84 -11.66
CA ASP A 162 -18.54 -19.49 -10.59
C ASP A 162 -19.32 -18.75 -9.51
N PRO A 163 -19.95 -19.48 -8.58
CA PRO A 163 -20.76 -18.87 -7.55
C PRO A 163 -19.96 -17.97 -6.61
N LEU A 164 -20.58 -16.88 -6.16
CA LEU A 164 -20.06 -16.07 -5.10
C LEU A 164 -19.95 -16.89 -3.81
N TYR A 165 -18.95 -16.58 -2.99
CA TYR A 165 -18.78 -17.20 -1.68
C TYR A 165 -18.30 -16.17 -0.63
N ILE A 166 -18.64 -16.42 0.63
CA ILE A 166 -18.12 -15.64 1.77
C ILE A 166 -16.65 -15.99 1.93
N PHE A 167 -15.82 -14.96 1.94
CA PHE A 167 -14.40 -15.03 2.24
C PHE A 167 -14.04 -13.76 3.04
N ASP A 168 -14.28 -13.83 4.36
CA ASP A 168 -14.27 -12.67 5.23
C ASP A 168 -13.11 -12.73 6.21
N ASP A 169 -12.14 -11.83 6.06
CA ASP A 169 -10.99 -11.63 6.94
C ASP A 169 -11.34 -10.81 8.20
N LYS A 170 -12.48 -10.11 8.16
CA LYS A 170 -12.97 -9.24 9.24
C LYS A 170 -14.16 -9.83 10.01
N PHE A 171 -14.44 -11.11 9.82
CA PHE A 171 -15.57 -11.78 10.49
C PHE A 171 -15.53 -11.67 12.02
N GLY A 172 -14.33 -11.60 12.62
CA GLY A 172 -14.17 -11.41 14.05
C GLY A 172 -14.59 -10.03 14.56
N GLU A 173 -14.64 -9.00 13.68
CA GLU A 173 -15.19 -7.68 14.00
C GLU A 173 -16.71 -7.69 13.93
N SER A 174 -17.28 -8.39 12.92
CA SER A 174 -18.72 -8.45 12.67
C SER A 174 -19.44 -9.46 13.58
N ALA A 175 -18.78 -10.57 13.92
CA ALA A 175 -19.30 -11.66 14.72
C ALA A 175 -18.22 -12.22 15.67
N PRO A 176 -17.84 -11.49 16.74
CA PRO A 176 -16.72 -11.88 17.64
C PRO A 176 -16.87 -13.28 18.25
N ALA A 177 -18.09 -13.72 18.53
CA ALA A 177 -18.36 -15.03 19.11
C ALA A 177 -17.90 -16.20 18.21
N LEU A 178 -17.78 -16.01 16.89
CA LEU A 178 -17.23 -17.03 16.01
C LEU A 178 -15.75 -17.33 16.30
N LEU A 179 -15.02 -16.38 16.89
CA LEU A 179 -13.63 -16.57 17.28
C LEU A 179 -13.48 -17.49 18.50
N GLU A 180 -14.51 -17.61 19.31
CA GLU A 180 -14.54 -18.48 20.51
C GLU A 180 -14.86 -19.94 20.14
N ASP A 181 -15.39 -20.17 18.94
CA ASP A 181 -15.84 -21.48 18.48
C ASP A 181 -14.71 -22.36 17.94
N TYR A 182 -13.52 -21.81 17.69
CA TYR A 182 -12.37 -22.58 17.24
C TYR A 182 -11.07 -22.12 17.93
N ARG A 183 -10.03 -22.89 17.78
CA ARG A 183 -8.69 -22.57 18.29
C ARG A 183 -7.67 -22.86 17.21
N VAL A 184 -6.58 -22.08 17.19
CA VAL A 184 -5.43 -22.42 16.35
C VAL A 184 -4.89 -23.78 16.77
N PRO A 185 -4.81 -24.76 15.85
CA PRO A 185 -4.28 -26.07 16.18
C PRO A 185 -2.86 -26.01 16.75
N HIS A 186 -2.52 -26.91 17.66
CA HIS A 186 -1.23 -26.89 18.34
C HIS A 186 0.00 -26.96 17.43
N LEU A 187 -0.14 -27.51 16.21
CA LEU A 187 0.91 -27.58 15.22
C LEU A 187 1.21 -26.22 14.55
N PHE A 188 0.29 -25.27 14.61
CA PHE A 188 0.34 -23.98 13.90
C PHE A 188 0.31 -22.77 14.82
N GLN A 189 0.66 -22.96 16.10
CA GLN A 189 0.66 -21.89 17.10
C GLN A 189 1.84 -20.94 16.96
N GLU A 190 2.94 -21.37 16.35
CA GLU A 190 4.05 -20.47 16.07
C GLU A 190 3.70 -19.57 14.90
N ASP A 191 3.53 -18.28 15.19
CA ASP A 191 3.32 -17.27 14.16
C ASP A 191 4.15 -16.01 14.46
N LEU A 192 5.13 -15.76 13.61
CA LEU A 192 6.08 -14.67 13.79
C LEU A 192 5.46 -13.30 13.49
N PHE A 193 4.23 -13.25 12.92
CA PHE A 193 3.47 -12.01 12.82
C PHE A 193 2.74 -11.63 14.11
N ASP A 194 2.71 -12.49 15.11
CA ASP A 194 2.05 -12.20 16.40
C ASP A 194 2.71 -11.06 17.19
N VAL A 195 3.91 -10.64 16.83
CA VAL A 195 4.58 -9.47 17.41
C VAL A 195 4.03 -8.14 16.89
N LEU A 196 3.20 -8.17 15.85
CA LEU A 196 2.54 -6.99 15.29
C LEU A 196 1.17 -6.78 15.94
N ASP A 197 0.80 -5.52 16.10
CA ASP A 197 -0.53 -5.15 16.52
C ASP A 197 -1.56 -5.55 15.45
N TYR A 198 -2.79 -5.77 15.85
CA TYR A 198 -3.85 -6.26 14.95
C TYR A 198 -4.03 -5.40 13.68
N GLU A 199 -3.86 -4.09 13.81
CA GLU A 199 -3.98 -3.14 12.69
C GLU A 199 -2.79 -3.21 11.72
N GLN A 200 -1.61 -3.56 12.22
CA GLN A 200 -0.38 -3.66 11.43
C GLN A 200 -0.20 -5.06 10.84
N ARG A 201 -0.84 -6.05 11.44
CA ARG A 201 -0.74 -7.43 10.98
C ARG A 201 -1.50 -7.60 9.67
N PRO A 202 -0.92 -8.24 8.62
CA PRO A 202 -1.65 -8.58 7.40
C PRO A 202 -2.87 -9.42 7.71
N ALA A 203 -3.90 -9.37 6.84
CA ALA A 203 -5.03 -10.28 6.92
C ALA A 203 -4.51 -11.74 6.94
N PHE A 204 -4.87 -12.49 7.97
CA PHE A 204 -4.27 -13.80 8.21
C PHE A 204 -5.29 -14.92 8.47
N ARG A 205 -6.57 -14.59 8.71
CA ARG A 205 -7.62 -15.54 8.99
C ARG A 205 -8.88 -15.19 8.24
N TRP A 206 -9.59 -16.21 7.75
CA TRP A 206 -10.83 -16.02 7.00
C TRP A 206 -11.89 -17.02 7.41
N PHE A 207 -13.13 -16.52 7.53
CA PHE A 207 -14.33 -17.31 7.60
C PHE A 207 -14.86 -17.55 6.19
N ILE A 208 -15.13 -18.82 5.83
CA ILE A 208 -15.44 -19.22 4.48
C ILE A 208 -16.77 -19.97 4.46
N ILE A 209 -17.71 -19.51 3.64
CA ILE A 209 -18.92 -20.25 3.29
C ILE A 209 -19.06 -20.20 1.77
N GLY A 210 -19.23 -21.37 1.15
CA GLY A 210 -19.38 -21.44 -0.30
C GLY A 210 -20.30 -22.56 -0.75
N PRO A 211 -21.15 -22.34 -1.79
CA PRO A 211 -21.97 -23.39 -2.37
C PRO A 211 -21.12 -24.36 -3.19
N GLU A 212 -21.75 -25.44 -3.67
CA GLU A 212 -21.20 -26.31 -4.70
C GLU A 212 -20.70 -25.48 -5.90
N ARG A 213 -19.57 -25.84 -6.50
CA ARG A 213 -18.87 -25.18 -7.62
C ARG A 213 -18.11 -23.90 -7.26
N SER A 214 -18.32 -23.33 -6.10
CA SER A 214 -17.46 -22.24 -5.64
C SER A 214 -16.10 -22.77 -5.17
N GLY A 215 -15.16 -21.87 -4.95
CA GLY A 215 -13.83 -22.23 -4.45
C GLY A 215 -12.78 -21.20 -4.83
N ALA A 216 -11.53 -21.59 -4.68
CA ALA A 216 -10.37 -20.77 -5.03
C ALA A 216 -9.65 -21.36 -6.24
N SER A 217 -9.44 -20.56 -7.26
CA SER A 217 -8.64 -20.93 -8.42
C SER A 217 -7.16 -21.04 -8.08
N TRP A 218 -6.31 -21.40 -9.04
CA TRP A 218 -4.89 -21.57 -8.85
C TRP A 218 -4.22 -20.31 -8.28
N HIS A 219 -3.56 -20.46 -7.14
CA HIS A 219 -2.82 -19.39 -6.49
C HIS A 219 -1.74 -19.98 -5.57
N VAL A 220 -0.82 -19.11 -5.16
CA VAL A 220 0.09 -19.29 -4.05
C VAL A 220 -0.34 -18.35 -2.94
N ASP A 221 -0.25 -18.75 -1.69
CA ASP A 221 -0.65 -17.91 -0.57
C ASP A 221 0.14 -16.60 -0.53
N PRO A 222 -0.53 -15.49 -0.16
CA PRO A 222 0.11 -14.16 -0.13
C PRO A 222 1.33 -14.14 0.77
N GLY A 223 2.37 -13.43 0.34
CA GLY A 223 3.59 -13.25 1.12
C GLY A 223 4.37 -14.53 1.37
N LEU A 224 4.16 -15.58 0.57
CA LEU A 224 4.77 -16.89 0.78
C LEU A 224 4.53 -17.46 2.18
N THR A 225 3.40 -17.16 2.78
CA THR A 225 2.96 -17.73 4.05
C THR A 225 2.60 -19.20 3.90
N SER A 226 2.62 -19.94 4.98
CA SER A 226 1.98 -21.26 5.06
C SER A 226 0.54 -21.10 5.54
N ALA A 227 -0.32 -22.06 5.21
CA ALA A 227 -1.72 -22.01 5.61
C ALA A 227 -2.20 -23.34 6.21
N TRP A 228 -3.18 -23.25 7.09
CA TRP A 228 -4.02 -24.36 7.45
C TRP A 228 -5.50 -24.01 7.16
N ASN A 229 -6.26 -25.00 6.71
CA ASN A 229 -7.69 -24.86 6.42
C ASN A 229 -8.45 -26.03 7.06
N THR A 230 -9.37 -25.71 7.96
CA THR A 230 -10.22 -26.70 8.61
C THR A 230 -11.63 -26.64 8.05
N LEU A 231 -12.10 -27.76 7.53
CA LEU A 231 -13.45 -27.93 6.99
C LEU A 231 -14.40 -28.37 8.10
N LEU A 232 -15.49 -27.64 8.30
CA LEU A 232 -16.51 -27.95 9.32
C LEU A 232 -17.73 -28.62 8.70
N CYS A 233 -18.08 -28.29 7.45
CA CYS A 233 -19.24 -28.81 6.76
C CYS A 233 -18.94 -28.98 5.26
N GLY A 234 -19.57 -29.94 4.61
CA GLY A 234 -19.45 -30.21 3.17
C GLY A 234 -18.19 -30.97 2.80
N ARG A 235 -17.79 -30.92 1.52
CA ARG A 235 -16.58 -31.55 0.97
C ARG A 235 -15.87 -30.60 0.03
N LYS A 236 -14.52 -30.59 0.10
CA LYS A 236 -13.67 -29.81 -0.79
C LYS A 236 -12.71 -30.70 -1.54
N ARG A 237 -12.52 -30.42 -2.81
CA ARG A 237 -11.45 -31.00 -3.61
C ARG A 237 -10.28 -30.02 -3.68
N TRP A 238 -9.10 -30.54 -3.40
CA TRP A 238 -7.83 -29.80 -3.48
C TRP A 238 -6.97 -30.39 -4.59
N ALA A 239 -6.27 -29.50 -5.30
CA ALA A 239 -5.19 -29.88 -6.21
C ALA A 239 -4.00 -28.96 -5.93
N LEU A 240 -2.79 -29.54 -5.81
CA LEU A 240 -1.61 -28.83 -5.34
C LEU A 240 -0.39 -29.18 -6.20
N TYR A 241 0.47 -28.16 -6.44
CA TYR A 241 1.78 -28.34 -7.05
C TYR A 241 2.87 -27.81 -6.11
N PRO A 242 4.03 -28.50 -6.04
CA PRO A 242 5.16 -28.02 -5.24
C PRO A 242 5.76 -26.73 -5.81
N PRO A 243 6.49 -25.95 -4.99
CA PRO A 243 7.22 -24.76 -5.45
C PRO A 243 8.09 -25.04 -6.68
N GLY A 244 8.18 -24.05 -7.56
CA GLY A 244 8.95 -24.17 -8.82
C GLY A 244 8.18 -24.80 -9.97
N ARG A 245 6.89 -25.13 -9.77
CA ARG A 245 6.04 -25.73 -10.81
C ARG A 245 4.73 -24.96 -10.90
N VAL A 246 4.59 -24.17 -11.96
CA VAL A 246 3.34 -23.46 -12.24
C VAL A 246 2.34 -24.47 -12.81
N PRO A 247 1.06 -24.45 -12.40
CA PRO A 247 0.04 -25.33 -12.95
C PRO A 247 -0.07 -25.23 -14.47
N GLY A 248 -0.31 -26.34 -15.16
CA GLY A 248 -0.42 -26.36 -16.62
C GLY A 248 -1.52 -25.43 -17.11
N GLY A 249 -1.20 -24.56 -18.07
CA GLY A 249 -2.12 -23.54 -18.62
C GLY A 249 -2.28 -22.29 -17.78
N VAL A 250 -1.58 -22.19 -16.67
CA VAL A 250 -1.44 -20.93 -15.90
C VAL A 250 -0.18 -20.24 -16.39
N THR A 251 -0.32 -19.01 -16.83
CA THR A 251 0.81 -18.15 -17.23
C THR A 251 1.06 -17.16 -16.12
N VAL A 252 2.30 -17.06 -15.68
CA VAL A 252 2.73 -16.07 -14.69
C VAL A 252 3.42 -14.94 -15.43
N HIS A 253 2.80 -13.77 -15.43
CA HIS A 253 3.41 -12.57 -15.96
C HIS A 253 4.34 -11.96 -14.91
N VAL A 254 5.60 -11.88 -15.23
CA VAL A 254 6.57 -11.12 -14.46
C VAL A 254 6.59 -9.73 -15.07
N SER A 255 5.76 -8.83 -14.53
CA SER A 255 5.77 -7.43 -14.94
C SER A 255 7.13 -6.84 -14.61
N ALA A 256 7.91 -6.55 -15.64
CA ALA A 256 9.11 -5.77 -15.53
C ALA A 256 9.01 -4.58 -16.48
N GLU A 257 9.64 -3.50 -16.14
CA GLU A 257 9.93 -2.42 -17.09
C GLU A 257 10.72 -2.94 -18.31
N ASP A 258 11.29 -4.14 -18.20
CA ASP A 258 12.12 -4.81 -19.22
C ASP A 258 11.37 -5.81 -20.12
N GLY A 259 10.05 -5.90 -20.01
CA GLY A 259 9.21 -6.78 -20.83
C GLY A 259 8.60 -7.95 -20.04
N ASP A 260 7.40 -8.36 -20.45
CA ASP A 260 6.70 -9.48 -19.84
C ASP A 260 7.43 -10.79 -20.15
N VAL A 261 7.74 -11.55 -19.09
CA VAL A 261 8.28 -12.91 -19.21
C VAL A 261 7.23 -13.88 -18.70
N ASP A 262 6.73 -14.71 -19.59
CA ASP A 262 5.78 -15.74 -19.27
C ASP A 262 6.49 -17.01 -18.81
N ILE A 263 6.14 -17.51 -17.65
CA ILE A 263 6.65 -18.78 -17.12
C ILE A 263 5.57 -19.84 -17.31
N GLU A 264 5.84 -20.81 -18.17
CA GLU A 264 4.96 -21.95 -18.41
C GLU A 264 5.59 -23.26 -17.93
N THR A 265 4.78 -24.12 -17.35
CA THR A 265 5.17 -25.48 -16.98
C THR A 265 4.62 -26.48 -17.98
N PRO A 266 5.37 -27.50 -18.37
CA PRO A 266 4.87 -28.57 -19.25
C PRO A 266 3.62 -29.24 -18.65
N THR A 267 2.59 -29.39 -19.49
CA THR A 267 1.27 -29.97 -19.12
C THR A 267 1.30 -31.43 -18.65
N SER A 268 2.44 -32.09 -18.71
CA SER A 268 2.62 -33.52 -18.37
C SER A 268 2.70 -33.84 -16.88
N LEU A 269 2.80 -32.81 -16.01
CA LEU A 269 2.91 -33.00 -14.56
C LEU A 269 1.54 -32.89 -13.91
N GLN A 270 1.15 -33.96 -13.19
CA GLN A 270 -0.10 -33.99 -12.45
C GLN A 270 0.04 -33.35 -11.07
N PRO A 271 -1.00 -32.64 -10.57
CA PRO A 271 -1.03 -32.15 -9.20
C PRO A 271 -1.19 -33.29 -8.20
N LEU A 272 -0.80 -33.03 -6.95
CA LEU A 272 -1.27 -33.83 -5.83
C LEU A 272 -2.71 -33.45 -5.54
N GLU A 273 -3.59 -34.46 -5.39
CA GLU A 273 -5.01 -34.22 -5.17
C GLU A 273 -5.52 -34.95 -3.93
N CYS A 274 -6.49 -34.33 -3.27
CA CYS A 274 -7.22 -34.94 -2.17
C CYS A 274 -8.61 -34.38 -2.03
N THR A 275 -9.49 -35.13 -1.38
CA THR A 275 -10.82 -34.68 -0.96
C THR A 275 -10.83 -34.49 0.55
N GLN A 276 -10.97 -33.26 1.01
CA GLN A 276 -11.07 -32.89 2.40
C GLN A 276 -12.49 -33.14 2.92
N LEU A 277 -12.59 -33.81 4.06
CA LEU A 277 -13.84 -34.16 4.75
C LEU A 277 -14.07 -33.29 5.99
N PRO A 278 -15.33 -33.18 6.50
CA PRO A 278 -15.63 -32.40 7.68
C PRO A 278 -14.85 -32.85 8.91
N GLY A 279 -14.21 -31.92 9.58
CA GLY A 279 -13.30 -32.14 10.72
C GLY A 279 -11.83 -32.29 10.34
N GLU A 280 -11.50 -32.48 9.08
CA GLU A 280 -10.13 -32.50 8.61
C GLU A 280 -9.56 -31.09 8.44
N THR A 281 -8.28 -30.97 8.78
CA THR A 281 -7.48 -29.77 8.52
C THR A 281 -6.42 -30.12 7.50
N ILE A 282 -6.38 -29.38 6.39
CA ILE A 282 -5.27 -29.46 5.45
C ILE A 282 -4.21 -28.43 5.80
N PHE A 283 -2.96 -28.83 5.75
CA PHE A 283 -1.80 -27.93 5.80
C PHE A 283 -1.26 -27.72 4.39
N VAL A 284 -1.05 -26.45 4.03
CA VAL A 284 -0.44 -26.05 2.76
C VAL A 284 0.86 -25.31 3.06
N PRO A 285 2.02 -25.85 2.68
CA PRO A 285 3.30 -25.18 2.92
C PRO A 285 3.48 -23.95 2.04
N SER A 286 4.38 -23.06 2.46
CA SER A 286 4.81 -21.87 1.71
C SER A 286 5.18 -22.20 0.26
N GLY A 287 4.73 -21.36 -0.66
CA GLY A 287 5.08 -21.44 -2.08
C GLY A 287 4.38 -22.56 -2.87
N TRP A 288 3.52 -23.35 -2.25
CA TRP A 288 2.75 -24.39 -2.92
C TRP A 288 1.57 -23.79 -3.69
N TRP A 289 1.53 -24.04 -5.00
CA TRP A 289 0.37 -23.73 -5.82
C TRP A 289 -0.79 -24.63 -5.41
N HIS A 290 -1.96 -24.05 -5.25
CA HIS A 290 -3.16 -24.83 -4.97
C HIS A 290 -4.42 -24.22 -5.53
N CYS A 291 -5.41 -25.06 -5.79
CA CYS A 291 -6.77 -24.66 -6.10
C CYS A 291 -7.75 -25.52 -5.30
N VAL A 292 -8.94 -24.98 -5.08
CA VAL A 292 -9.98 -25.60 -4.25
C VAL A 292 -11.31 -25.53 -4.97
N LEU A 293 -12.00 -26.67 -5.04
CA LEU A 293 -13.37 -26.79 -5.55
C LEU A 293 -14.28 -27.32 -4.46
N ASN A 294 -15.33 -26.59 -4.13
CA ASN A 294 -16.37 -27.05 -3.23
C ASN A 294 -17.28 -28.06 -3.96
N LEU A 295 -17.31 -29.30 -3.48
CA LEU A 295 -18.17 -30.36 -4.03
C LEU A 295 -19.57 -30.33 -3.47
N GLU A 296 -19.78 -29.64 -2.38
CA GLU A 296 -21.02 -29.41 -1.66
C GLU A 296 -21.00 -28.02 -1.04
N THR A 297 -22.08 -27.58 -0.43
CA THR A 297 -22.04 -26.38 0.41
C THR A 297 -21.07 -26.58 1.58
N THR A 298 -20.08 -25.71 1.70
CA THR A 298 -19.00 -25.82 2.68
C THR A 298 -18.99 -24.69 3.67
N VAL A 299 -18.59 -25.00 4.90
CA VAL A 299 -18.22 -24.03 5.93
C VAL A 299 -16.82 -24.36 6.43
N ALA A 300 -15.93 -23.40 6.46
CA ALA A 300 -14.54 -23.59 6.84
C ALA A 300 -13.95 -22.35 7.52
N VAL A 301 -12.86 -22.56 8.24
CA VAL A 301 -11.96 -21.51 8.72
C VAL A 301 -10.55 -21.80 8.23
N THR A 302 -9.86 -20.76 7.78
CA THR A 302 -8.46 -20.85 7.34
C THR A 302 -7.63 -19.75 7.99
N GLN A 303 -6.36 -20.05 8.18
CA GLN A 303 -5.42 -19.05 8.67
C GLN A 303 -4.06 -19.26 8.01
N ASN A 304 -3.46 -18.14 7.60
CA ASN A 304 -2.08 -18.07 7.15
C ASN A 304 -1.16 -17.68 8.31
N PHE A 305 0.07 -18.19 8.29
CA PHE A 305 1.03 -17.95 9.37
C PHE A 305 2.47 -17.98 8.87
N VAL A 306 3.35 -17.38 9.68
CA VAL A 306 4.80 -17.37 9.46
C VAL A 306 5.47 -18.07 10.63
N ASN A 307 6.23 -19.11 10.34
CA ASN A 307 7.06 -19.80 11.32
C ASN A 307 8.52 -19.84 10.88
N GLN A 308 9.35 -20.55 11.61
CA GLN A 308 10.77 -20.62 11.28
C GLN A 308 11.04 -21.26 9.91
N SER A 309 10.17 -22.15 9.42
CA SER A 309 10.39 -22.86 8.16
C SER A 309 10.16 -21.99 6.91
N ASN A 310 9.25 -21.04 6.98
CA ASN A 310 8.91 -20.15 5.85
C ASN A 310 9.35 -18.69 6.04
N PHE A 311 9.96 -18.34 7.16
CA PHE A 311 10.36 -16.99 7.49
C PHE A 311 11.26 -16.35 6.41
N GLU A 312 12.26 -17.07 5.92
CA GLU A 312 13.14 -16.56 4.88
C GLU A 312 12.38 -16.33 3.55
N HIS A 313 11.40 -17.18 3.22
CA HIS A 313 10.55 -17.00 2.03
C HIS A 313 9.71 -15.73 2.13
N VAL A 314 9.12 -15.48 3.32
CA VAL A 314 8.33 -14.26 3.58
C VAL A 314 9.21 -13.01 3.48
N CYS A 315 10.42 -13.06 4.01
CA CYS A 315 11.40 -11.97 3.88
C CYS A 315 11.80 -11.72 2.42
N LEU A 316 11.91 -12.78 1.60
CA LEU A 316 12.16 -12.66 0.17
C LEU A 316 11.02 -11.97 -0.58
N ASP A 317 9.77 -12.29 -0.24
CA ASP A 317 8.61 -11.61 -0.84
C ASP A 317 8.59 -10.10 -0.54
N MET A 318 9.16 -9.69 0.58
CA MET A 318 9.29 -8.29 0.99
C MET A 318 10.52 -7.60 0.38
N ALA A 319 11.44 -8.32 -0.26
CA ALA A 319 12.68 -7.78 -0.80
C ALA A 319 12.40 -6.69 -1.84
N PRO A 320 13.23 -5.62 -1.91
CA PRO A 320 13.11 -4.61 -2.94
C PRO A 320 13.51 -5.18 -4.31
N GLY A 321 12.76 -4.79 -5.35
CA GLY A 321 13.05 -5.17 -6.73
C GLY A 321 11.84 -5.69 -7.49
N HIS A 322 11.64 -5.21 -8.70
CA HIS A 322 10.47 -5.56 -9.51
C HIS A 322 10.47 -7.00 -9.99
N CYS A 323 11.64 -7.55 -10.38
CA CYS A 323 11.77 -8.92 -10.88
C CYS A 323 11.43 -9.97 -9.81
N HIS A 324 11.72 -9.70 -8.55
CA HIS A 324 11.45 -10.64 -7.45
C HIS A 324 9.95 -10.86 -7.23
N LYS A 325 9.13 -9.83 -7.33
CA LYS A 325 7.71 -9.92 -6.98
C LYS A 325 6.93 -10.94 -7.80
N GLY A 326 7.20 -11.01 -9.10
CA GLY A 326 6.58 -12.01 -9.97
C GLY A 326 7.01 -13.43 -9.62
N VAL A 327 8.30 -13.62 -9.40
CA VAL A 327 8.90 -14.92 -9.04
C VAL A 327 8.41 -15.39 -7.67
N CYS A 328 8.31 -14.49 -6.68
CA CYS A 328 7.76 -14.78 -5.36
C CYS A 328 6.31 -15.24 -5.46
N ARG A 329 5.47 -14.49 -6.16
CA ARG A 329 4.05 -14.82 -6.35
C ARG A 329 3.81 -16.14 -7.08
N ALA A 330 4.75 -16.53 -7.94
CA ALA A 330 4.75 -17.84 -8.56
C ALA A 330 5.23 -18.97 -7.64
N GLY A 331 5.61 -18.66 -6.40
CA GLY A 331 6.16 -19.64 -5.45
C GLY A 331 7.54 -20.14 -5.82
N LEU A 332 8.22 -19.51 -6.79
CA LEU A 332 9.50 -20.00 -7.32
C LEU A 332 10.65 -19.78 -6.34
N LEU A 333 10.54 -18.80 -5.44
CA LEU A 333 11.54 -18.55 -4.40
C LEU A 333 11.50 -19.56 -3.25
N ALA A 334 10.42 -20.30 -3.10
CA ALA A 334 10.32 -21.36 -2.09
C ALA A 334 10.93 -22.69 -2.55
N VAL A 335 11.65 -22.73 -3.68
CA VAL A 335 12.29 -23.94 -4.19
C VAL A 335 13.51 -24.28 -3.35
N PRO A 336 13.59 -25.47 -2.73
CA PRO A 336 14.72 -25.86 -1.89
C PRO A 336 16.07 -25.78 -2.64
N GLY A 337 17.07 -25.18 -2.00
CA GLY A 337 18.45 -25.16 -2.51
C GLY A 337 18.76 -24.07 -3.55
N LYS A 338 17.81 -23.18 -3.87
CA LYS A 338 18.09 -22.00 -4.70
C LYS A 338 18.32 -20.78 -3.80
N SER A 339 19.39 -20.02 -4.09
CA SER A 339 19.64 -18.74 -3.45
C SER A 339 19.06 -17.60 -4.30
N VAL A 340 18.82 -16.46 -3.66
CA VAL A 340 18.39 -15.23 -4.38
C VAL A 340 19.38 -14.85 -5.48
N ARG A 341 20.69 -15.00 -5.22
CA ARG A 341 21.76 -14.75 -6.21
C ARG A 341 21.67 -15.65 -7.43
N ASP A 342 21.20 -16.89 -7.27
CA ASP A 342 21.02 -17.82 -8.40
C ASP A 342 19.86 -17.36 -9.30
N ILE A 343 18.88 -16.68 -8.72
CA ILE A 343 17.72 -16.13 -9.43
C ILE A 343 18.05 -14.79 -10.07
N GLU A 344 18.80 -13.94 -9.38
CA GLU A 344 19.26 -12.62 -9.89
C GLU A 344 20.25 -12.74 -11.06
N ASN A 345 21.09 -13.76 -11.06
CA ASN A 345 22.10 -13.98 -12.11
C ASN A 345 21.57 -14.69 -13.35
N HIS A 346 20.32 -15.17 -13.32
CA HIS A 346 19.68 -15.78 -14.48
C HIS A 346 18.52 -14.90 -14.93
N PRO A 347 18.53 -14.40 -16.19
CA PRO A 347 17.40 -13.66 -16.72
C PRO A 347 16.12 -14.51 -16.61
N PRO A 348 14.95 -13.87 -16.34
CA PRO A 348 13.68 -14.56 -16.27
C PRO A 348 13.47 -15.39 -17.53
N GLY A 349 13.24 -16.69 -17.38
CA GLY A 349 13.16 -17.65 -18.50
C GLY A 349 14.23 -18.76 -18.49
N THR A 350 15.29 -18.64 -17.70
CA THR A 350 16.36 -19.64 -17.61
C THR A 350 16.40 -20.30 -16.23
N ILE A 351 15.31 -20.86 -15.76
CA ILE A 351 15.33 -21.74 -14.58
C ILE A 351 15.69 -23.14 -15.05
N THR A 352 16.98 -23.43 -15.14
CA THR A 352 17.48 -24.80 -15.30
C THR A 352 17.32 -25.53 -13.98
N SER A 353 16.37 -26.47 -13.93
CA SER A 353 16.31 -27.44 -12.83
C SER A 353 17.57 -28.30 -12.90
N ASN A 354 18.39 -28.27 -11.84
CA ASN A 354 19.47 -29.25 -11.66
C ASN A 354 18.91 -30.64 -11.27
N HIS A 355 18.04 -31.19 -12.09
CA HIS A 355 17.77 -32.62 -12.19
C HIS A 355 17.93 -32.99 -13.66
N ASN A 356 18.84 -33.89 -13.94
CA ASN A 356 19.07 -34.49 -15.24
C ASN A 356 17.75 -34.94 -15.85
N ASP A 357 17.27 -34.17 -16.76
CA ASP A 357 16.30 -34.35 -17.83
C ASP A 357 15.41 -33.11 -17.95
N MET A 358 15.86 -32.19 -18.73
CA MET A 358 15.10 -31.45 -19.75
C MET A 358 15.83 -30.16 -20.10
N THR A 359 16.55 -30.22 -21.18
CA THR A 359 17.05 -29.05 -21.90
C THR A 359 15.88 -28.35 -22.57
N CYS A 360 15.50 -27.20 -22.10
CA CYS A 360 14.72 -26.25 -22.89
C CYS A 360 15.67 -25.55 -23.87
N THR A 361 15.54 -25.89 -25.12
CA THR A 361 16.22 -25.18 -26.23
C THR A 361 15.53 -23.83 -26.47
N GLU A 362 16.30 -22.76 -26.35
CA GLU A 362 15.92 -21.43 -26.84
C GLU A 362 15.71 -21.47 -28.35
N GLU A 363 14.48 -21.22 -28.82
CA GLU A 363 14.25 -20.69 -30.14
C GLU A 363 13.86 -19.20 -30.04
N ARG A 364 14.85 -18.36 -30.30
CA ARG A 364 14.68 -16.93 -30.58
C ARG A 364 13.82 -16.77 -31.84
N LEU A 365 12.58 -16.38 -31.71
CA LEU A 365 11.78 -15.85 -32.82
C LEU A 365 12.02 -14.34 -32.96
N LYS A 366 13.00 -13.98 -33.81
CA LYS A 366 13.03 -12.68 -34.49
C LYS A 366 11.95 -12.72 -35.58
N GLY A 367 10.85 -12.02 -35.39
CA GLY A 367 9.83 -11.86 -36.42
C GLY A 367 9.71 -10.42 -36.85
N SER A 368 10.31 -10.10 -37.98
CA SER A 368 10.02 -8.87 -38.78
C SER A 368 8.81 -9.15 -39.66
N GLY A 369 7.92 -8.17 -39.74
CA GLY A 369 6.64 -8.09 -40.39
C GLY A 369 6.46 -8.64 -41.79
N SER A 370 5.28 -8.96 -42.11
CA SER A 370 4.46 -8.35 -43.20
C SER A 370 3.16 -9.11 -43.36
N VAL A 371 2.11 -8.36 -43.46
CA VAL A 371 0.77 -8.76 -43.84
C VAL A 371 0.76 -9.39 -45.24
N ARG A 372 0.16 -10.57 -45.39
CA ARG A 372 -0.47 -11.00 -46.64
C ARG A 372 -1.65 -11.89 -46.34
N ASP A 373 -2.80 -11.43 -46.80
CA ASP A 373 -4.02 -12.24 -46.99
C ASP A 373 -3.75 -13.48 -47.79
N SER A 374 -4.24 -14.62 -47.36
CA SER A 374 -4.62 -15.68 -48.26
C SER A 374 -5.69 -16.59 -47.60
N ASN A 375 -6.90 -16.54 -48.16
CA ASN A 375 -7.95 -17.52 -47.94
C ASN A 375 -7.44 -18.91 -48.23
N SER A 376 -7.56 -19.84 -47.30
CA SER A 376 -7.62 -21.25 -47.60
C SER A 376 -8.58 -21.90 -46.57
N GLU A 377 -9.70 -22.31 -47.07
CA GLU A 377 -10.61 -23.27 -46.44
C GLU A 377 -9.83 -24.53 -46.07
N SER A 378 -9.65 -24.79 -44.76
CA SER A 378 -9.19 -26.09 -44.31
C SER A 378 -10.35 -26.85 -43.70
N GLN A 379 -10.62 -27.95 -44.34
CA GLN A 379 -11.59 -28.99 -44.02
C GLN A 379 -11.54 -29.38 -42.54
N CYS A 380 -12.68 -29.31 -41.91
CA CYS A 380 -12.93 -29.86 -40.59
C CYS A 380 -12.86 -31.38 -40.69
N SER A 381 -11.75 -32.00 -40.36
CA SER A 381 -11.68 -33.44 -40.18
C SER A 381 -12.43 -33.83 -38.90
N SER A 382 -13.47 -34.63 -39.07
CA SER A 382 -14.17 -35.32 -38.01
C SER A 382 -13.18 -36.15 -37.17
N PHE A 383 -12.96 -35.75 -35.93
CA PHE A 383 -12.31 -36.64 -34.95
C PHE A 383 -13.30 -37.72 -34.57
N GLU A 384 -13.12 -38.92 -35.11
CA GLU A 384 -13.72 -40.12 -34.58
C GLU A 384 -13.09 -40.49 -33.26
N PHE A 385 -13.90 -40.55 -32.21
CA PHE A 385 -13.53 -41.11 -30.93
C PHE A 385 -13.38 -42.64 -31.07
N SER A 386 -12.21 -43.12 -31.40
CA SER A 386 -11.89 -44.53 -31.28
C SER A 386 -10.61 -44.68 -30.45
N ASP A 387 -10.71 -45.52 -29.42
CA ASP A 387 -9.65 -46.03 -28.54
C ASP A 387 -9.06 -45.03 -27.52
N VAL A 388 -9.91 -44.72 -26.54
CA VAL A 388 -9.40 -44.20 -25.25
C VAL A 388 -8.86 -45.39 -24.46
N ASP A 389 -7.57 -45.43 -24.35
CA ASP A 389 -6.82 -46.41 -23.56
C ASP A 389 -7.31 -46.39 -22.10
N LYS A 390 -7.71 -47.59 -21.60
CA LYS A 390 -8.23 -47.77 -20.23
C LYS A 390 -7.24 -47.37 -19.11
N SER A 391 -6.02 -47.07 -19.46
CA SER A 391 -5.03 -46.51 -18.52
C SER A 391 -5.25 -45.01 -18.18
N LEU A 392 -6.09 -44.32 -18.95
CA LEU A 392 -6.45 -42.92 -18.78
C LEU A 392 -7.61 -42.69 -17.79
N GLU A 393 -8.37 -43.71 -17.41
CA GLU A 393 -9.52 -43.54 -16.51
C GLU A 393 -9.16 -43.00 -15.10
N ASN A 394 -7.93 -43.20 -14.64
CA ASN A 394 -7.45 -42.65 -13.35
C ASN A 394 -6.74 -41.28 -13.45
N GLN A 395 -6.52 -40.75 -14.65
CA GLN A 395 -5.77 -39.49 -14.86
C GLN A 395 -6.68 -38.31 -15.23
N VAL A 396 -7.93 -38.55 -15.57
CA VAL A 396 -8.86 -37.55 -16.13
C VAL A 396 -9.28 -36.53 -15.08
N PHE A 397 -9.25 -36.92 -13.81
CA PHE A 397 -9.78 -36.07 -12.75
C PHE A 397 -8.93 -34.82 -12.45
N SER A 398 -7.61 -34.97 -12.31
CA SER A 398 -6.67 -33.87 -12.08
C SER A 398 -6.72 -32.85 -13.22
N TYR A 399 -6.80 -33.33 -14.43
CA TYR A 399 -6.89 -32.49 -15.61
C TYR A 399 -8.19 -31.66 -15.61
N ASP A 400 -9.30 -32.27 -15.23
CA ASP A 400 -10.59 -31.60 -15.21
C ASP A 400 -10.68 -30.50 -14.16
N ILE A 401 -10.07 -30.68 -12.97
CA ILE A 401 -10.04 -29.64 -11.94
C ILE A 401 -9.16 -28.48 -12.36
N GLY A 402 -7.99 -28.75 -12.91
CA GLY A 402 -7.09 -27.73 -13.42
C GLY A 402 -7.75 -26.95 -14.57
N PHE A 403 -8.41 -27.66 -15.50
CA PHE A 403 -9.13 -27.06 -16.60
C PHE A 403 -10.32 -26.22 -16.13
N LEU A 404 -11.10 -26.69 -15.17
CA LEU A 404 -12.19 -25.94 -14.57
C LEU A 404 -11.70 -24.66 -13.90
N SER A 405 -10.66 -24.75 -13.11
CA SER A 405 -10.04 -23.62 -12.43
C SER A 405 -9.56 -22.56 -13.42
N GLN A 406 -8.81 -22.95 -14.43
CA GLN A 406 -8.33 -22.03 -15.48
C GLN A 406 -9.48 -21.39 -16.26
N PHE A 407 -10.54 -22.14 -16.48
CA PHE A 407 -11.69 -21.64 -17.22
C PHE A 407 -12.45 -20.56 -16.44
N LEU A 408 -12.48 -20.67 -15.12
CA LEU A 408 -13.08 -19.69 -14.22
C LEU A 408 -12.26 -18.39 -14.16
N GLU A 409 -10.94 -18.48 -14.34
CA GLU A 409 -10.03 -17.33 -14.32
C GLU A 409 -9.50 -16.90 -15.70
N LYS A 410 -10.13 -17.32 -16.73
CA LYS A 410 -9.74 -16.99 -18.09
C LYS A 410 -9.46 -15.49 -18.25
N GLU A 411 -8.27 -15.14 -18.72
CA GLU A 411 -7.83 -13.77 -19.04
C GLU A 411 -7.53 -12.87 -17.84
N LYS A 412 -7.27 -13.42 -16.65
CA LYS A 412 -6.86 -12.60 -15.52
C LYS A 412 -5.39 -12.78 -15.18
N ASP A 413 -4.75 -11.65 -14.97
CA ASP A 413 -3.45 -11.61 -14.33
C ASP A 413 -3.58 -12.12 -12.90
N HIS A 414 -2.84 -13.16 -12.54
CA HIS A 414 -2.82 -13.72 -11.19
C HIS A 414 -2.40 -12.70 -10.14
N TYR A 415 -1.63 -11.68 -10.53
CA TYR A 415 -1.17 -10.63 -9.63
C TYR A 415 -2.28 -9.67 -9.22
N THR A 416 -3.35 -9.58 -9.98
CA THR A 416 -4.53 -8.77 -9.63
C THR A 416 -5.64 -9.59 -9.02
N SER A 417 -5.46 -10.91 -8.92
CA SER A 417 -6.39 -11.81 -8.27
C SER A 417 -6.52 -11.49 -6.79
N VAL A 418 -7.71 -11.65 -6.24
CA VAL A 418 -7.95 -11.57 -4.78
C VAL A 418 -7.17 -12.63 -4.00
N TRP A 419 -6.70 -13.68 -4.66
CA TRP A 419 -5.92 -14.78 -4.11
C TRP A 419 -4.42 -14.51 -4.06
N SER A 420 -3.94 -13.57 -4.87
CA SER A 420 -2.55 -13.15 -4.91
C SER A 420 -2.49 -11.63 -4.79
N PRO A 421 -2.86 -11.05 -3.65
CA PRO A 421 -2.79 -9.62 -3.44
C PRO A 421 -1.34 -9.15 -3.54
N THR A 422 -1.16 -7.87 -3.79
CA THR A 422 0.14 -7.19 -3.62
C THR A 422 0.70 -7.47 -2.23
N ASN A 423 2.00 -7.37 -2.07
CA ASN A 423 2.71 -7.69 -0.82
C ASN A 423 1.91 -7.37 0.43
N PRO A 424 1.73 -8.34 1.34
CA PRO A 424 0.96 -8.14 2.57
C PRO A 424 1.61 -7.10 3.50
N ILE A 425 2.93 -6.96 3.44
CA ILE A 425 3.72 -6.01 4.21
C ILE A 425 4.65 -5.25 3.26
N GLY A 426 4.67 -3.92 3.36
CA GLY A 426 5.61 -3.06 2.64
C GLY A 426 6.99 -3.02 3.32
N GLN A 427 7.93 -2.32 2.69
CA GLN A 427 9.31 -2.17 3.21
C GLN A 427 9.34 -1.46 4.58
N ARG A 428 8.45 -0.52 4.81
CA ARG A 428 8.33 0.23 6.06
C ARG A 428 7.91 -0.69 7.21
N GLU A 429 6.83 -1.41 7.00
CA GLU A 429 6.25 -2.34 7.97
C GLU A 429 7.17 -3.54 8.21
N ALA A 430 7.89 -4.00 7.16
CA ALA A 430 8.88 -5.08 7.28
C ALA A 430 10.00 -4.71 8.26
N ARG A 431 10.47 -3.47 8.24
CA ARG A 431 11.51 -2.98 9.14
C ARG A 431 11.07 -3.03 10.60
N GLU A 432 9.88 -2.52 10.88
CA GLU A 432 9.31 -2.54 12.24
C GLU A 432 9.02 -3.97 12.70
N TRP A 433 8.50 -4.82 11.84
CA TRP A 433 8.28 -6.24 12.14
C TRP A 433 9.58 -6.96 12.53
N LEU A 434 10.62 -6.82 11.71
CA LEU A 434 11.93 -7.43 11.96
C LEU A 434 12.58 -6.90 13.24
N ARG A 435 12.45 -5.59 13.50
CA ARG A 435 12.94 -4.98 14.74
C ARG A 435 12.22 -5.53 15.98
N ARG A 436 10.88 -5.63 15.95
CA ARG A 436 10.10 -6.22 17.06
C ARG A 436 10.49 -7.66 17.29
N LEU A 437 10.63 -8.46 16.23
CA LEU A 437 11.13 -9.84 16.35
C LEU A 437 12.53 -9.90 16.97
N TRP A 438 13.43 -9.03 16.53
CA TRP A 438 14.81 -8.97 17.04
C TRP A 438 14.89 -8.77 18.55
N VAL A 439 14.03 -7.89 19.06
CA VAL A 439 13.96 -7.57 20.50
C VAL A 439 13.21 -8.67 21.28
N LEU A 440 12.04 -9.12 20.74
CA LEU A 440 11.13 -10.01 21.46
C LEU A 440 11.51 -11.50 21.35
N LYS A 441 12.33 -11.89 20.35
CA LYS A 441 12.72 -13.27 20.06
C LYS A 441 14.24 -13.42 19.96
N PRO A 442 15.00 -13.15 21.03
CA PRO A 442 16.47 -13.16 20.99
C PRO A 442 17.04 -14.54 20.60
N GLU A 443 16.31 -15.61 20.86
CA GLU A 443 16.68 -16.97 20.46
C GLU A 443 16.66 -17.19 18.94
N LEU A 444 15.93 -16.36 18.18
CA LEU A 444 15.81 -16.45 16.73
C LEU A 444 16.68 -15.41 15.99
N ARG A 445 17.52 -14.64 16.66
CA ARG A 445 18.32 -13.56 16.03
C ARG A 445 19.12 -14.01 14.82
N GLY A 446 19.65 -15.23 14.81
CA GLY A 446 20.36 -15.75 13.65
C GLY A 446 19.45 -15.89 12.40
N LEU A 447 18.21 -16.33 12.59
CA LEU A 447 17.21 -16.43 11.54
C LEU A 447 16.72 -15.04 11.12
N ILE A 448 16.41 -14.18 12.11
CA ILE A 448 15.92 -12.82 11.87
C ILE A 448 16.95 -12.00 11.08
N TRP A 449 18.24 -12.12 11.40
CA TRP A 449 19.31 -11.45 10.65
C TRP A 449 19.34 -11.87 9.19
N LYS A 450 19.25 -13.18 8.91
CA LYS A 450 19.17 -13.67 7.52
C LYS A 450 17.97 -13.08 6.79
N GLY A 451 16.78 -13.09 7.39
CA GLY A 451 15.59 -12.49 6.81
C GLY A 451 15.73 -10.98 6.60
N ALA A 452 16.36 -10.26 7.53
CA ALA A 452 16.60 -8.84 7.39
C ALA A 452 17.61 -8.51 6.26
N CYS A 453 18.61 -9.36 6.04
CA CYS A 453 19.49 -9.26 4.86
C CYS A 453 18.71 -9.40 3.56
N LEU A 454 17.70 -10.27 3.52
CA LEU A 454 16.85 -10.48 2.36
C LEU A 454 15.83 -9.35 2.16
N ALA A 455 15.06 -9.03 3.20
CA ALA A 455 13.93 -8.11 3.11
C ALA A 455 14.36 -6.64 3.00
N ILE A 456 15.38 -6.21 3.72
CA ILE A 456 15.76 -4.80 3.88
C ILE A 456 17.25 -4.52 3.67
N ASN A 457 18.03 -5.45 3.14
CA ASN A 457 19.49 -5.32 2.92
C ASN A 457 20.24 -4.82 4.17
N VAL A 458 19.93 -5.39 5.34
CA VAL A 458 20.47 -4.93 6.62
C VAL A 458 21.99 -5.05 6.70
N ASP A 459 22.59 -6.05 6.09
CA ASP A 459 24.03 -6.25 5.99
C ASP A 459 24.74 -5.08 5.31
N LYS A 460 24.18 -4.59 4.21
CA LYS A 460 24.63 -3.36 3.53
C LYS A 460 24.55 -2.15 4.45
N TRP A 461 23.39 -1.92 5.05
CA TRP A 461 23.17 -0.75 5.86
C TRP A 461 23.94 -0.78 7.19
N TYR A 462 24.15 -1.97 7.73
CA TYR A 462 24.99 -2.14 8.92
C TYR A 462 26.48 -1.88 8.61
N ALA A 463 26.97 -2.33 7.45
CA ALA A 463 28.33 -1.98 7.00
C ALA A 463 28.49 -0.46 6.80
N CYS A 464 27.47 0.22 6.26
CA CYS A 464 27.43 1.68 6.16
C CYS A 464 27.44 2.35 7.56
N LEU A 465 26.65 1.82 8.50
CA LEU A 465 26.64 2.30 9.89
C LEU A 465 28.03 2.21 10.53
N GLU A 466 28.72 1.06 10.39
CA GLU A 466 30.05 0.85 10.96
C GLU A 466 31.08 1.84 10.38
N GLU A 467 30.99 2.14 9.08
CA GLU A 467 31.87 3.11 8.43
C GLU A 467 31.61 4.55 8.93
N ILE A 468 30.33 4.96 9.05
CA ILE A 468 29.98 6.27 9.62
C ILE A 468 30.47 6.38 11.07
N ARG A 469 30.23 5.35 11.86
CA ARG A 469 30.64 5.26 13.26
C ARG A 469 32.16 5.41 13.42
N ALA A 470 32.92 4.68 12.63
CA ALA A 470 34.38 4.72 12.64
C ALA A 470 34.90 6.12 12.27
N CYS A 471 34.35 6.73 11.22
CA CYS A 471 34.75 8.06 10.75
C CYS A 471 34.51 9.15 11.80
N HIS A 472 33.38 9.09 12.51
CA HIS A 472 32.97 10.12 13.46
C HIS A 472 33.22 9.75 14.94
N SER A 473 33.92 8.65 15.21
CA SER A 473 34.22 8.16 16.57
C SER A 473 32.97 8.00 17.43
N LEU A 474 31.85 7.49 16.82
CA LEU A 474 30.62 7.23 17.53
C LEU A 474 30.68 5.90 18.30
N PRO A 475 29.86 5.70 19.35
CA PRO A 475 29.83 4.45 20.10
C PRO A 475 29.43 3.26 19.21
N ALA A 476 29.83 2.05 19.60
CA ALA A 476 29.39 0.84 18.94
C ALA A 476 27.93 0.54 19.30
N PRO A 477 27.12 0.03 18.34
CA PRO A 477 25.75 -0.38 18.63
C PRO A 477 25.74 -1.60 19.56
N SER A 478 24.81 -1.62 20.52
CA SER A 478 24.48 -2.79 21.29
C SER A 478 23.79 -3.85 20.40
N GLU A 479 23.63 -5.06 20.90
CA GLU A 479 22.93 -6.12 20.14
C GLU A 479 21.50 -5.71 19.71
N ASP A 480 20.78 -4.95 20.54
CA ASP A 480 19.41 -4.51 20.25
C ASP A 480 19.34 -3.33 19.26
N GLU A 481 20.45 -2.66 19.03
CA GLU A 481 20.56 -1.48 18.14
C GLU A 481 21.04 -1.81 16.72
N LYS A 482 21.30 -3.08 16.42
CA LYS A 482 21.84 -3.50 15.11
C LYS A 482 20.87 -3.39 13.94
N LEU A 483 19.56 -3.43 14.20
CA LEU A 483 18.58 -3.28 13.15
C LEU A 483 18.10 -1.84 13.03
N PRO A 484 17.86 -1.35 11.80
CA PRO A 484 17.29 -0.03 11.59
C PRO A 484 15.89 0.08 12.19
N VAL A 485 15.52 1.27 12.64
CA VAL A 485 14.24 1.60 13.26
C VAL A 485 13.39 2.46 12.32
N GLY A 486 12.12 2.65 12.68
CA GLY A 486 11.19 3.55 12.03
C GLY A 486 10.49 2.97 10.82
N THR A 487 9.36 3.59 10.49
CA THR A 487 8.48 3.23 9.36
C THR A 487 8.81 4.01 8.09
N GLY A 488 9.72 4.99 8.17
CA GLY A 488 10.16 5.80 7.03
C GLY A 488 10.86 4.98 5.94
N SER A 489 10.99 5.56 4.78
CA SER A 489 11.60 4.93 3.60
C SER A 489 13.11 4.70 3.75
N ASN A 490 13.78 5.55 4.53
CA ASN A 490 15.23 5.51 4.72
C ASN A 490 15.63 4.68 5.95
N PRO A 491 16.76 3.95 5.94
CA PRO A 491 17.26 3.26 7.12
C PRO A 491 17.74 4.27 8.16
N VAL A 492 17.20 4.16 9.37
CA VAL A 492 17.54 4.95 10.53
C VAL A 492 18.06 4.05 11.64
N PHE A 493 19.21 4.34 12.20
CA PHE A 493 19.77 3.62 13.34
C PHE A 493 19.77 4.53 14.57
N ILE A 494 19.37 3.98 15.71
CA ILE A 494 19.53 4.65 17.00
C ILE A 494 20.64 3.92 17.76
N VAL A 495 21.78 4.58 17.93
CA VAL A 495 22.94 4.00 18.60
C VAL A 495 23.28 4.88 19.81
N SER A 496 22.99 4.39 21.00
CA SER A 496 23.10 5.17 22.24
C SER A 496 22.30 6.48 22.15
N ASP A 497 22.96 7.62 22.28
CA ASP A 497 22.34 8.96 22.18
C ASP A 497 22.41 9.57 20.78
N ASN A 498 22.65 8.77 19.73
CA ASN A 498 22.78 9.27 18.37
C ASN A 498 21.74 8.63 17.46
N VAL A 499 21.23 9.41 16.51
CA VAL A 499 20.37 8.95 15.41
C VAL A 499 21.16 9.09 14.12
N ILE A 500 21.31 8.01 13.39
CA ILE A 500 22.01 7.96 12.10
C ILE A 500 21.00 7.64 11.01
N LYS A 501 20.72 8.61 10.15
CA LYS A 501 19.82 8.49 8.99
C LYS A 501 20.67 8.35 7.72
N ILE A 502 20.40 7.34 6.90
CA ILE A 502 21.04 7.15 5.59
C ILE A 502 19.97 7.32 4.52
N ASN A 503 20.13 8.32 3.65
CA ASN A 503 19.14 8.63 2.62
C ASN A 503 19.32 7.67 1.44
N ALA A 504 18.55 6.59 1.44
CA ALA A 504 18.64 5.49 0.48
C ALA A 504 17.69 5.65 -0.72
N GLU A 505 16.64 6.43 -0.57
CA GLU A 505 15.59 6.63 -1.58
C GLU A 505 15.74 7.93 -2.38
N GLY A 506 15.02 8.02 -3.50
CA GLY A 506 14.89 9.24 -4.29
C GLY A 506 16.02 9.52 -5.29
N GLY A 507 17.00 8.63 -5.40
CA GLY A 507 18.16 8.84 -6.25
C GLY A 507 19.14 9.92 -5.73
N LEU A 508 20.37 9.90 -6.22
CA LEU A 508 21.43 10.77 -5.70
C LEU A 508 21.11 12.26 -5.80
N GLY A 509 20.49 12.70 -6.90
CA GLY A 509 20.16 14.12 -7.10
C GLY A 509 19.22 14.64 -6.01
N TYR A 510 18.10 13.97 -5.80
CA TYR A 510 17.11 14.36 -4.80
C TYR A 510 17.65 14.30 -3.37
N SER A 511 18.29 13.20 -3.01
CA SER A 511 18.79 12.99 -1.64
C SER A 511 19.98 13.89 -1.28
N ALA A 512 20.86 14.22 -2.23
CA ALA A 512 21.98 15.15 -2.01
C ALA A 512 21.48 16.58 -1.80
N HIS A 513 20.49 17.03 -2.58
CA HIS A 513 19.84 18.33 -2.38
C HIS A 513 19.03 18.38 -1.08
N GLY A 514 18.38 17.27 -0.68
CA GLY A 514 17.72 17.17 0.60
C GLY A 514 18.68 17.43 1.76
N LEU A 515 19.81 16.70 1.80
CA LEU A 515 20.85 16.91 2.81
C LEU A 515 21.41 18.35 2.77
N GLY A 516 21.71 18.88 1.56
CA GLY A 516 22.25 20.24 1.42
C GLY A 516 21.29 21.31 1.91
N THR A 517 20.00 21.17 1.62
CA THR A 517 18.91 22.06 2.06
C THR A 517 18.76 22.03 3.57
N GLU A 518 18.79 20.85 4.18
CA GLU A 518 18.68 20.67 5.62
C GLU A 518 19.87 21.31 6.34
N LEU A 519 21.10 21.12 5.85
CA LEU A 519 22.29 21.76 6.42
C LEU A 519 22.28 23.29 6.27
N GLU A 520 21.79 23.83 5.15
CA GLU A 520 21.59 25.26 4.95
C GLU A 520 20.57 25.83 5.95
N PHE A 521 19.45 25.13 6.15
CA PHE A 521 18.41 25.51 7.10
C PHE A 521 18.97 25.60 8.53
N TYR A 522 19.72 24.60 8.99
CA TYR A 522 20.34 24.62 10.31
C TYR A 522 21.40 25.73 10.45
N ASP A 523 22.19 26.03 9.42
CA ASP A 523 23.14 27.15 9.41
C ASP A 523 22.40 28.49 9.51
N LEU A 524 21.28 28.62 8.76
CA LEU A 524 20.44 29.81 8.81
C LEU A 524 19.80 30.02 10.19
N LEU A 525 19.23 28.98 10.80
CA LEU A 525 18.66 29.08 12.15
C LEU A 525 19.65 29.61 13.19
N ARG A 526 20.90 29.13 13.12
CA ARG A 526 21.98 29.59 14.01
C ARG A 526 22.37 31.04 13.72
N LYS A 527 22.44 31.43 12.45
CA LYS A 527 22.77 32.79 12.03
C LYS A 527 21.75 33.82 12.49
N VAL A 528 20.47 33.51 12.36
CA VAL A 528 19.39 34.43 12.78
C VAL A 528 19.03 34.31 14.24
N GLY A 529 19.60 33.35 14.97
CA GLY A 529 19.29 33.11 16.38
C GLY A 529 17.86 32.69 16.63
N SER A 530 17.29 31.88 15.74
CA SER A 530 15.90 31.42 15.83
C SER A 530 15.68 30.56 17.08
N PRO A 531 14.59 30.78 17.85
CA PRO A 531 14.22 29.92 18.99
C PRO A 531 13.98 28.46 18.61
N LEU A 532 13.65 28.21 17.33
CA LEU A 532 13.41 26.87 16.80
C LEU A 532 14.59 25.91 16.99
N VAL A 533 15.83 26.42 17.12
CA VAL A 533 17.03 25.58 17.38
C VAL A 533 16.88 24.71 18.64
N ASN A 534 16.07 25.10 19.59
CA ASN A 534 15.83 24.35 20.83
C ASN A 534 14.75 23.27 20.64
N HIS A 535 14.03 23.30 19.50
CA HIS A 535 12.90 22.42 19.18
C HIS A 535 13.19 21.45 18.02
N ILE A 536 14.47 21.28 17.65
CA ILE A 536 14.93 20.40 16.57
C ILE A 536 16.17 19.63 17.02
N PRO A 537 16.50 18.48 16.39
CA PRO A 537 17.69 17.71 16.73
C PRO A 537 18.99 18.49 16.50
N GLU A 538 19.99 18.29 17.33
CA GLU A 538 21.35 18.81 17.11
C GLU A 538 22.06 17.94 16.05
N ILE A 539 22.57 18.54 14.98
CA ILE A 539 23.42 17.84 14.00
C ILE A 539 24.83 17.66 14.58
N ILE A 540 25.28 16.41 14.60
CA ILE A 540 26.60 15.99 15.06
C ILE A 540 27.55 15.85 13.88
N ALA A 541 27.11 15.19 12.80
CA ALA A 541 27.89 14.91 11.63
C ALA A 541 26.99 14.72 10.40
N SER A 542 27.57 14.92 9.21
CA SER A 542 26.91 14.69 7.95
C SER A 542 27.92 14.41 6.83
N GLY A 543 27.46 13.83 5.73
CA GLY A 543 28.33 13.55 4.59
C GLY A 543 27.73 12.56 3.61
N PHE A 544 28.58 11.92 2.86
CA PHE A 544 28.23 10.92 1.84
C PHE A 544 28.94 9.59 2.12
N LEU A 545 28.21 8.51 1.96
CA LEU A 545 28.76 7.17 1.85
C LEU A 545 29.00 6.88 0.38
N VAL A 546 30.16 6.37 0.04
CA VAL A 546 30.54 5.99 -1.32
C VAL A 546 30.94 4.52 -1.32
N TYR A 547 30.46 3.75 -2.27
CA TYR A 547 30.87 2.36 -2.46
C TYR A 547 31.79 2.30 -3.69
N GLU A 548 33.06 2.03 -3.46
CA GLU A 548 34.09 1.92 -4.50
C GLU A 548 34.99 0.71 -4.20
N ASP A 549 35.33 -0.06 -5.22
CA ASP A 549 36.24 -1.23 -5.13
C ASP A 549 35.85 -2.27 -4.05
N GLY A 550 34.52 -2.46 -3.83
CA GLY A 550 34.01 -3.42 -2.85
C GLY A 550 33.99 -2.94 -1.40
N VAL A 551 34.29 -1.66 -1.15
CA VAL A 551 34.38 -1.08 0.19
C VAL A 551 33.54 0.19 0.29
N TYR A 552 32.86 0.36 1.43
CA TYR A 552 32.20 1.62 1.77
C TYR A 552 33.23 2.62 2.34
N ARG A 553 33.08 3.87 1.95
CA ARG A 553 33.92 4.96 2.44
C ARG A 553 33.04 6.17 2.80
N THR A 554 33.30 6.78 3.94
CA THR A 554 32.63 7.99 4.38
C THR A 554 33.39 9.23 3.92
N VAL A 555 32.66 10.18 3.33
CA VAL A 555 33.15 11.51 2.95
C VAL A 555 32.38 12.54 3.76
N PRO A 556 32.95 13.08 4.86
CA PRO A 556 32.29 14.12 5.67
C PRO A 556 32.01 15.37 4.84
N TRP A 557 30.82 15.97 5.03
CA TRP A 557 30.43 17.20 4.36
C TRP A 557 29.47 18.00 5.24
N ASN A 558 29.68 19.31 5.30
CA ASN A 558 28.94 20.24 6.14
C ASN A 558 27.99 21.17 5.37
N GLY A 559 27.68 20.85 4.13
CA GLY A 559 26.81 21.65 3.26
C GLY A 559 27.56 22.70 2.43
N LYS A 560 28.79 23.04 2.80
CA LYS A 560 29.57 24.14 2.17
C LYS A 560 30.52 23.62 1.11
N GLY A 561 30.48 24.27 -0.07
CA GLY A 561 31.24 23.84 -1.23
C GLY A 561 30.75 22.54 -1.87
N MET A 562 31.09 22.30 -3.15
CA MET A 562 30.74 21.07 -3.83
C MET A 562 31.71 19.94 -3.43
N PRO A 563 31.22 18.80 -2.91
CA PRO A 563 32.08 17.67 -2.58
C PRO A 563 32.69 17.07 -3.85
N ASP A 564 33.98 16.72 -3.82
CA ASP A 564 34.70 16.14 -4.98
C ASP A 564 34.03 14.89 -5.51
N VAL A 565 33.47 14.07 -4.64
CA VAL A 565 32.74 12.83 -5.00
C VAL A 565 31.48 13.09 -5.82
N LEU A 566 30.90 14.26 -5.73
CA LEU A 566 29.72 14.70 -6.47
C LEU A 566 30.06 15.59 -7.66
N ALA A 567 31.22 16.29 -7.67
CA ALA A 567 31.59 17.26 -8.70
C ALA A 567 31.53 16.69 -10.13
N LYS A 568 31.82 15.40 -10.29
CA LYS A 568 31.77 14.71 -11.60
C LYS A 568 30.33 14.43 -12.11
N TYR A 569 29.32 14.54 -11.25
CA TYR A 569 27.92 14.22 -11.56
C TYR A 569 27.03 15.45 -11.74
N TYR A 570 27.53 16.61 -11.32
CA TYR A 570 26.81 17.86 -11.44
C TYR A 570 27.42 18.73 -12.56
N PRO A 571 26.60 19.39 -13.39
CA PRO A 571 27.11 20.30 -14.41
C PRO A 571 27.98 21.39 -13.80
N LEU A 572 29.01 21.82 -14.55
CA LEU A 572 29.92 22.89 -14.13
C LEU A 572 29.20 24.21 -13.77
N GLU A 573 27.99 24.40 -14.31
CA GLU A 573 27.09 25.51 -14.01
C GLU A 573 26.56 25.52 -12.56
N LEU A 574 26.43 24.37 -11.92
CA LEU A 574 26.14 24.24 -10.49
C LEU A 574 27.36 24.43 -9.59
N SER A 575 28.53 24.35 -10.17
CA SER A 575 29.78 24.68 -9.48
C SER A 575 30.01 26.17 -9.37
N TYR A 576 28.95 27.02 -9.42
CA TYR A 576 29.10 28.44 -9.14
C TYR A 576 29.79 28.63 -7.80
N ALA A 577 31.04 28.99 -7.93
CA ALA A 577 32.04 29.13 -6.89
C ALA A 577 31.66 30.12 -5.79
N ASN A 578 30.50 30.71 -5.83
CA ASN A 578 30.03 31.77 -4.96
C ASN A 578 28.85 31.37 -4.04
N SER A 579 28.13 30.25 -4.33
CA SER A 579 27.11 29.76 -3.40
C SER A 579 27.74 29.04 -2.22
N CYS A 580 27.45 29.51 -1.01
CA CYS A 580 27.94 28.86 0.23
C CYS A 580 27.38 27.42 0.33
N PHE A 581 26.16 27.18 -0.20
CA PHE A 581 25.46 25.91 -0.20
C PHE A 581 25.06 25.50 -1.64
N PRO A 582 25.96 24.90 -2.42
CA PRO A 582 25.69 24.55 -3.82
C PRO A 582 24.58 23.53 -4.02
N LEU A 583 24.27 22.73 -2.99
CA LEU A 583 23.16 21.77 -2.97
C LEU A 583 22.02 22.19 -2.02
N GLY A 584 21.93 23.48 -1.69
CA GLY A 584 20.92 24.01 -0.78
C GLY A 584 19.54 24.19 -1.42
N LEU A 585 18.65 24.87 -0.71
CA LEU A 585 17.24 25.09 -1.06
C LEU A 585 17.04 25.65 -2.46
N TRP A 586 17.81 26.66 -2.83
CA TRP A 586 17.72 27.28 -4.15
C TRP A 586 18.06 26.33 -5.28
N SER A 587 19.14 25.57 -5.12
CA SER A 587 19.58 24.56 -6.08
C SER A 587 18.57 23.39 -6.15
N LYS A 588 18.04 22.96 -5.00
CA LYS A 588 16.97 21.97 -4.92
C LYS A 588 15.75 22.42 -5.73
N GLN A 589 15.34 23.65 -5.57
CA GLN A 589 14.18 24.20 -6.29
C GLN A 589 14.38 24.25 -7.81
N GLN A 590 15.59 24.59 -8.27
CA GLN A 590 15.88 24.68 -9.71
C GLN A 590 16.12 23.33 -10.38
N PHE A 591 16.76 22.39 -9.71
CA PHE A 591 17.33 21.19 -10.32
C PHE A 591 16.83 19.88 -9.69
N GLY A 592 16.26 19.93 -8.51
CA GLY A 592 15.91 18.73 -7.73
C GLY A 592 14.60 18.05 -8.12
N MET A 593 13.77 18.67 -8.98
CA MET A 593 12.43 18.16 -9.28
C MET A 593 12.27 17.45 -10.62
N ASP A 594 13.24 17.54 -11.52
CA ASP A 594 13.20 16.73 -12.73
C ASP A 594 13.78 15.34 -12.48
N GLY A 595 12.89 14.42 -12.08
CA GLY A 595 13.18 12.99 -11.99
C GLY A 595 13.54 12.30 -13.31
N SER A 596 13.86 13.06 -14.35
CA SER A 596 14.37 12.59 -15.64
C SER A 596 15.90 12.39 -15.65
N ALA A 597 16.61 12.83 -14.60
CA ALA A 597 17.99 12.42 -14.44
C ALA A 597 18.00 10.90 -14.29
N GLU A 598 18.51 10.23 -15.29
CA GLU A 598 18.79 8.81 -15.36
C GLU A 598 18.96 8.23 -13.96
N SER A 599 17.99 7.42 -13.56
CA SER A 599 17.95 6.64 -12.34
C SER A 599 19.27 5.90 -12.20
N SER A 600 20.24 6.58 -11.70
CA SER A 600 21.53 5.97 -11.57
C SER A 600 21.54 5.19 -10.28
N ASN A 601 21.67 3.91 -10.41
CA ASN A 601 22.20 2.97 -9.42
C ASN A 601 23.61 3.40 -8.98
N ARG A 602 23.77 4.68 -8.61
CA ARG A 602 25.07 5.22 -8.23
C ARG A 602 25.30 4.86 -6.78
N PRO A 603 26.41 4.27 -6.44
CA PRO A 603 26.71 3.80 -5.10
C PRO A 603 27.15 4.95 -4.19
N ILE A 604 26.32 5.99 -4.05
CA ILE A 604 26.55 7.15 -3.19
C ILE A 604 25.26 7.46 -2.43
N TRP A 605 25.34 7.53 -1.11
CA TRP A 605 24.22 7.81 -0.23
C TRP A 605 24.54 8.92 0.76
N PRO A 606 23.75 10.00 0.81
CA PRO A 606 23.88 11.00 1.86
C PRO A 606 23.52 10.39 3.22
N TYR A 607 24.17 10.86 4.27
CA TYR A 607 23.82 10.52 5.65
C TYR A 607 23.87 11.73 6.57
N MET A 608 23.10 11.65 7.65
CA MET A 608 23.14 12.62 8.74
C MET A 608 23.16 11.91 10.09
N VAL A 609 23.94 12.47 11.01
CA VAL A 609 24.00 12.05 12.40
C VAL A 609 23.49 13.16 13.26
N THR A 610 22.45 12.89 14.06
CA THR A 610 21.91 13.86 15.01
C THR A 610 21.93 13.32 16.42
N ARG A 611 21.81 14.21 17.41
CA ARG A 611 21.57 13.83 18.80
C ARG A 611 20.16 13.26 18.92
N LYS A 612 20.02 12.12 19.62
CA LYS A 612 18.71 11.56 19.93
C LYS A 612 17.91 12.55 20.80
N CYS A 613 16.78 12.98 20.29
CA CYS A 613 15.84 13.77 21.04
C CYS A 613 15.18 12.94 22.15
N LYS A 614 14.86 13.60 23.25
CA LYS A 614 14.09 13.00 24.35
C LYS A 614 12.60 13.16 24.04
N GLY A 615 11.81 12.18 24.45
CA GLY A 615 10.36 12.17 24.26
C GLY A 615 9.89 11.02 23.39
N ASP A 616 8.58 10.91 23.27
CA ASP A 616 7.90 9.88 22.50
C ASP A 616 7.38 10.47 21.20
N ILE A 617 7.36 9.66 20.13
CA ILE A 617 6.72 10.02 18.86
C ILE A 617 5.25 10.30 19.14
N PHE A 618 4.75 11.46 18.71
CA PHE A 618 3.38 11.89 18.99
C PHE A 618 2.33 10.90 18.46
N ALA A 619 2.55 10.32 17.28
CA ALA A 619 1.67 9.29 16.72
C ALA A 619 1.42 8.13 17.71
N HIS A 620 2.42 7.73 18.49
CA HIS A 620 2.31 6.61 19.44
C HIS A 620 1.60 6.95 20.75
N VAL A 621 1.61 8.22 21.17
CA VAL A 621 1.07 8.64 22.47
C VAL A 621 -0.19 9.47 22.37
N ARG A 622 -0.58 9.88 21.15
CA ARG A 622 -1.68 10.78 20.90
C ARG A 622 -2.99 10.41 21.63
N ASP A 623 -3.40 9.15 21.52
CA ASP A 623 -4.66 8.66 22.09
C ASP A 623 -4.63 8.54 23.62
N THR A 624 -3.46 8.72 24.24
CA THR A 624 -3.26 8.76 25.69
C THR A 624 -3.25 10.18 26.27
N LEU A 625 -3.22 11.21 25.40
CA LEU A 625 -3.14 12.61 25.79
C LEU A 625 -4.53 13.18 26.07
N SER A 626 -4.57 14.11 27.04
CA SER A 626 -5.79 14.86 27.32
C SER A 626 -6.07 15.91 26.23
N LYS A 627 -7.32 16.38 26.12
CA LYS A 627 -7.66 17.48 25.20
C LYS A 627 -6.84 18.75 25.50
N ALA A 628 -6.54 19.02 26.79
CA ALA A 628 -5.71 20.16 27.18
C ALA A 628 -4.27 20.02 26.67
N ASP A 629 -3.69 18.81 26.71
CA ASP A 629 -2.36 18.54 26.18
C ASP A 629 -2.34 18.70 24.66
N LEU A 630 -3.36 18.23 23.96
CA LEU A 630 -3.50 18.41 22.53
C LEU A 630 -3.62 19.89 22.13
N LEU A 631 -4.36 20.71 22.89
CA LEU A 631 -4.44 22.15 22.66
C LEU A 631 -3.08 22.81 22.89
N ASN A 632 -2.36 22.44 23.96
CA ASN A 632 -1.00 22.96 24.21
C ASN A 632 -0.02 22.57 23.08
N LEU A 633 -0.13 21.33 22.58
CA LEU A 633 0.66 20.89 21.42
C LEU A 633 0.33 21.72 20.18
N ALA A 634 -0.95 21.92 19.87
CA ALA A 634 -1.39 22.72 18.73
C ALA A 634 -0.88 24.16 18.82
N SER A 635 -0.96 24.78 20.03
CA SER A 635 -0.43 26.10 20.29
C SER A 635 1.10 26.17 20.09
N SER A 636 1.83 25.18 20.61
CA SER A 636 3.29 25.09 20.45
C SER A 636 3.70 24.91 18.98
N LEU A 637 2.99 24.06 18.22
CA LEU A 637 3.19 23.89 16.80
C LEU A 637 2.96 25.20 16.03
N GLY A 638 1.91 25.96 16.38
CA GLY A 638 1.66 27.27 15.79
C GLY A 638 2.84 28.21 15.94
N VAL A 639 3.46 28.25 17.11
CA VAL A 639 4.67 29.06 17.37
C VAL A 639 5.85 28.57 16.54
N GLN A 640 6.10 27.24 16.49
CA GLN A 640 7.27 26.73 15.76
C GLN A 640 7.13 26.86 14.24
N MET A 641 5.94 26.61 13.70
CA MET A 641 5.67 26.81 12.27
C MET A 641 5.77 28.30 11.89
N ARG A 642 5.35 29.20 12.77
CA ARG A 642 5.61 30.63 12.60
C ARG A 642 7.11 30.92 12.49
N ASN A 643 7.93 30.33 13.36
CA ASN A 643 9.37 30.50 13.35
C ASN A 643 10.00 30.00 12.03
N ILE A 644 9.51 28.89 11.47
CA ILE A 644 9.93 28.38 10.16
C ILE A 644 9.54 29.35 9.05
N HIS A 645 8.27 29.74 8.99
CA HIS A 645 7.74 30.57 7.90
C HIS A 645 8.22 32.02 7.93
N LEU A 646 8.84 32.47 9.01
CA LEU A 646 9.46 33.80 9.13
C LEU A 646 10.95 33.81 8.74
N LEU A 647 11.57 32.65 8.54
CA LEU A 647 12.97 32.60 8.15
C LEU A 647 13.19 33.29 6.79
N PRO A 648 14.25 34.06 6.63
CA PRO A 648 14.60 34.64 5.34
C PRO A 648 14.93 33.53 4.35
N LEU A 649 14.46 33.69 3.13
CA LEU A 649 14.86 32.79 2.04
C LEU A 649 16.31 33.09 1.61
N PRO A 650 17.07 32.08 1.17
CA PRO A 650 18.39 32.29 0.61
C PRO A 650 18.28 33.20 -0.62
N HIS A 651 18.91 34.35 -0.57
CA HIS A 651 18.98 35.25 -1.72
C HIS A 651 20.15 34.86 -2.62
N GLU A 652 19.90 34.92 -3.92
CA GLU A 652 20.91 34.81 -4.95
C GLU A 652 21.81 36.08 -4.92
N GLU A 653 22.91 36.05 -4.20
CA GLU A 653 23.81 37.21 -4.08
C GLU A 653 24.58 37.53 -5.36
N SER A 654 24.32 36.95 -6.53
CA SER A 654 25.05 37.35 -7.74
C SER A 654 24.56 36.66 -9.02
N LEU A 655 23.40 36.98 -9.52
CA LEU A 655 23.19 36.95 -10.96
C LEU A 655 23.27 38.39 -11.48
N PRO A 656 24.02 38.67 -12.58
CA PRO A 656 23.98 40.00 -13.18
C PRO A 656 22.53 40.27 -13.61
N GLU A 657 22.00 41.46 -13.23
CA GLU A 657 20.68 41.89 -13.71
C GLU A 657 20.65 41.78 -15.24
N PRO A 658 19.62 41.14 -15.81
CA PRO A 658 19.50 41.10 -17.26
C PRO A 658 19.44 42.54 -17.77
N GLU A 659 20.36 42.90 -18.68
CA GLU A 659 20.46 44.24 -19.29
C GLU A 659 19.22 44.62 -20.15
N ASP A 660 18.15 43.83 -20.15
CA ASP A 660 16.97 44.07 -20.96
C ASP A 660 15.80 44.58 -20.12
N ASN A 661 15.71 45.93 -20.07
CA ASN A 661 14.66 46.70 -19.37
C ASN A 661 13.22 46.53 -19.93
N ASN A 662 12.97 45.54 -20.79
CA ASN A 662 11.67 45.34 -21.44
C ASN A 662 10.84 44.18 -20.93
N VAL A 663 11.26 43.41 -19.91
CA VAL A 663 10.47 42.33 -19.34
C VAL A 663 9.84 42.78 -18.02
N LYS A 664 8.75 43.54 -18.11
CA LYS A 664 8.00 44.04 -16.94
C LYS A 664 7.07 43.04 -16.30
N ASP A 665 7.09 41.75 -16.68
CA ASP A 665 6.06 40.80 -16.21
C ASP A 665 6.60 39.37 -16.00
N SER A 666 7.75 39.20 -15.35
CA SER A 666 8.20 37.87 -14.92
C SER A 666 7.83 37.64 -13.47
N ASP A 667 7.20 36.47 -13.20
CA ASP A 667 6.93 36.01 -11.84
C ASP A 667 8.22 35.96 -11.02
N PRO A 668 8.17 36.24 -9.73
CA PRO A 668 9.33 36.11 -8.83
C PRO A 668 9.95 34.72 -8.99
N PRO A 669 11.31 34.65 -9.01
CA PRO A 669 12.01 33.39 -9.25
C PRO A 669 11.62 32.28 -8.28
N GLU A 670 11.31 32.62 -7.02
CA GLU A 670 10.87 31.70 -5.98
C GLU A 670 9.57 30.96 -6.32
N TRP A 671 8.67 31.62 -7.08
CA TRP A 671 7.41 31.05 -7.46
C TRP A 671 7.38 30.33 -8.81
N LYS A 672 8.36 30.55 -9.66
CA LYS A 672 8.35 29.97 -11.03
C LYS A 672 8.25 28.45 -11.00
N GLN A 673 9.05 27.80 -10.17
CA GLN A 673 9.05 26.35 -10.06
C GLN A 673 7.76 25.81 -9.44
N VAL A 674 7.25 26.47 -8.41
CA VAL A 674 5.99 26.10 -7.75
C VAL A 674 4.84 26.18 -8.76
N ILE A 675 4.72 27.29 -9.51
CA ILE A 675 3.68 27.46 -10.55
C ILE A 675 3.82 26.39 -11.64
N SER A 676 5.05 26.12 -12.11
CA SER A 676 5.32 25.08 -13.10
C SER A 676 4.86 23.71 -12.62
N THR A 677 5.17 23.34 -11.36
CA THR A 677 4.77 22.08 -10.77
C THR A 677 3.26 21.95 -10.63
N LEU A 678 2.58 23.00 -10.15
CA LEU A 678 1.13 23.02 -10.04
C LEU A 678 0.43 22.89 -11.41
N ASN A 679 0.94 23.55 -12.45
CA ASN A 679 0.42 23.42 -13.81
C ASN A 679 0.61 21.99 -14.36
N ARG A 680 1.77 21.37 -14.14
CA ARG A 680 2.04 19.99 -14.55
C ARG A 680 1.06 19.01 -13.87
N ARG A 681 0.82 19.16 -12.56
CA ARG A 681 -0.11 18.32 -11.80
C ARG A 681 -1.54 18.48 -12.29
N LYS A 682 -1.98 19.70 -12.54
CA LYS A 682 -3.31 20.00 -13.08
C LYS A 682 -3.55 19.30 -14.42
N ASN A 683 -2.58 19.30 -15.33
CA ASN A 683 -2.73 18.74 -16.68
C ASN A 683 -3.07 17.22 -16.67
N ASN A 684 -2.79 16.52 -15.57
CA ASN A 684 -3.05 15.09 -15.41
C ASN A 684 -4.02 14.77 -14.28
N ILE A 685 -4.73 15.77 -13.75
CA ILE A 685 -5.42 15.65 -12.47
C ILE A 685 -6.49 14.54 -12.44
N LYS A 686 -7.30 14.38 -13.46
CA LYS A 686 -8.34 13.33 -13.47
C LYS A 686 -7.73 11.94 -13.42
N LYS A 687 -6.65 11.71 -14.18
CA LYS A 687 -5.93 10.44 -14.18
C LYS A 687 -5.28 10.17 -12.81
N HIS A 688 -4.69 11.21 -12.24
CA HIS A 688 -4.05 11.16 -10.94
C HIS A 688 -5.05 10.78 -9.84
N LEU A 689 -6.17 11.51 -9.74
CA LEU A 689 -7.24 11.23 -8.77
C LEU A 689 -7.88 9.84 -8.97
N ALA A 690 -8.04 9.39 -10.22
CA ALA A 690 -8.59 8.07 -10.51
C ALA A 690 -7.68 6.92 -10.06
N ASN A 691 -6.36 7.12 -10.06
CA ASN A 691 -5.39 6.12 -9.60
C ASN A 691 -5.46 5.86 -8.08
N TRP A 692 -6.10 6.74 -7.31
CA TRP A 692 -6.26 6.60 -5.86
C TRP A 692 -7.38 5.63 -5.43
N GLY A 693 -7.76 4.68 -6.30
CA GLY A 693 -8.52 3.49 -5.93
C GLY A 693 -9.94 3.72 -5.43
N GLY A 694 -10.62 4.75 -5.92
CA GLY A 694 -12.02 5.02 -5.58
C GLY A 694 -12.23 5.71 -4.21
N THR A 695 -11.18 6.24 -3.61
CA THR A 695 -11.25 7.06 -2.41
C THR A 695 -12.02 8.35 -2.66
N VAL A 696 -11.79 8.97 -3.81
CA VAL A 696 -12.46 10.21 -4.24
C VAL A 696 -13.74 9.85 -5.01
N PRO A 697 -14.90 10.47 -4.69
CA PRO A 697 -16.13 10.29 -5.46
C PRO A 697 -15.94 10.61 -6.95
N THR A 698 -16.43 9.75 -7.83
CA THR A 698 -16.27 9.92 -9.29
C THR A 698 -16.79 11.26 -9.80
N VAL A 699 -17.90 11.76 -9.21
CA VAL A 699 -18.47 13.06 -9.55
C VAL A 699 -17.49 14.20 -9.28
N LEU A 700 -16.71 14.11 -8.20
CA LEU A 700 -15.70 15.11 -7.87
C LEU A 700 -14.48 15.02 -8.79
N ILE A 701 -14.07 13.81 -9.18
CA ILE A 701 -12.98 13.63 -10.15
C ILE A 701 -13.31 14.32 -11.46
N GLU A 702 -14.54 14.16 -11.96
CA GLU A 702 -14.97 14.81 -13.21
C GLU A 702 -14.98 16.34 -13.12
N LYS A 703 -15.26 16.88 -11.93
CA LYS A 703 -15.33 18.32 -11.68
C LYS A 703 -14.02 18.97 -11.23
N ALA A 704 -12.95 18.18 -11.05
CA ALA A 704 -11.69 18.72 -10.53
C ALA A 704 -11.08 19.83 -11.40
N GLU A 705 -11.10 19.65 -12.72
CA GLU A 705 -10.58 20.67 -13.66
C GLU A 705 -11.42 21.96 -13.67
N GLU A 706 -12.74 21.85 -13.47
CA GLU A 706 -13.65 23.01 -13.41
C GLU A 706 -13.45 23.78 -12.11
N TYR A 707 -13.19 23.08 -11.00
CA TYR A 707 -12.96 23.71 -9.70
C TYR A 707 -11.61 24.44 -9.64
N LEU A 708 -10.54 23.85 -10.18
CA LEU A 708 -9.21 24.43 -10.19
C LEU A 708 -9.14 25.69 -11.07
N PRO A 709 -8.34 26.72 -10.73
CA PRO A 709 -8.20 27.90 -11.55
C PRO A 709 -7.64 27.56 -12.94
N PRO A 710 -8.03 28.29 -13.99
CA PRO A 710 -7.50 28.08 -15.34
C PRO A 710 -5.97 28.18 -15.41
N ASP A 711 -5.39 29.13 -14.69
CA ASP A 711 -3.97 29.34 -14.52
C ASP A 711 -3.62 29.18 -13.02
N MET A 712 -2.66 28.29 -12.71
CA MET A 712 -2.24 28.03 -11.33
C MET A 712 -1.54 29.22 -10.67
N SER A 713 -1.02 30.16 -11.46
CA SER A 713 -0.47 31.42 -10.91
C SER A 713 -1.53 32.23 -10.12
N SER A 714 -2.80 32.00 -10.41
CA SER A 714 -3.93 32.63 -9.68
C SER A 714 -4.07 32.24 -8.22
N LEU A 715 -3.40 31.15 -7.78
CA LEU A 715 -3.33 30.76 -6.37
C LEU A 715 -2.28 31.56 -5.58
N ILE A 716 -1.36 32.23 -6.29
CA ILE A 716 -0.16 32.85 -5.74
C ILE A 716 -0.11 34.35 -6.05
N LYS A 717 -0.56 34.73 -7.26
CA LYS A 717 -0.52 36.08 -7.79
C LYS A 717 -1.92 36.68 -7.86
N PHE A 718 -2.11 37.81 -7.23
CA PHE A 718 -3.39 38.54 -7.23
C PHE A 718 -3.20 39.92 -7.85
N VAL A 719 -4.16 40.36 -8.70
CA VAL A 719 -4.16 41.68 -9.34
C VAL A 719 -4.96 42.65 -8.48
N LYS A 720 -4.37 43.80 -8.19
CA LYS A 720 -5.00 44.84 -7.43
C LYS A 720 -5.97 45.63 -8.34
N ASP A 721 -7.22 45.81 -7.87
CA ASP A 721 -8.20 46.59 -8.61
C ASP A 721 -7.74 48.07 -8.69
N GLY A 722 -7.45 48.56 -9.88
CA GLY A 722 -7.24 49.98 -10.21
C GLY A 722 -5.82 50.36 -10.66
N ASP A 723 -4.74 49.74 -10.23
CA ASP A 723 -3.36 50.17 -10.52
C ASP A 723 -2.54 49.17 -11.38
N GLY A 724 -3.07 47.98 -11.64
CA GLY A 724 -2.35 46.93 -12.42
C GLY A 724 -1.15 46.30 -11.67
N ASP A 725 -0.88 46.67 -10.44
CA ASP A 725 0.18 46.07 -9.63
C ASP A 725 -0.24 44.68 -9.11
N SER A 726 0.66 43.70 -9.28
CA SER A 726 0.43 42.34 -8.79
C SER A 726 0.90 42.20 -7.34
N VAL A 727 0.08 41.53 -6.53
CA VAL A 727 0.40 41.13 -5.16
C VAL A 727 0.62 39.60 -5.13
N TYR A 728 1.67 39.14 -4.49
CA TYR A 728 1.95 37.70 -4.36
C TYR A 728 1.73 37.24 -2.93
N THR A 729 1.39 35.95 -2.77
CA THR A 729 1.60 35.30 -1.48
C THR A 729 3.10 35.36 -1.13
N PHE A 730 3.45 35.32 0.13
CA PHE A 730 4.86 35.34 0.47
C PHE A 730 5.44 33.90 0.43
N PRO A 731 6.53 33.67 -0.30
CA PRO A 731 7.21 32.39 -0.28
C PRO A 731 7.89 32.19 1.08
N SER A 732 7.76 31.01 1.64
CA SER A 732 8.34 30.60 2.92
C SER A 732 9.10 29.30 2.80
N TRP A 733 10.02 29.08 3.74
CA TRP A 733 10.44 27.73 4.03
C TRP A 733 9.22 26.94 4.49
N ILE A 734 8.97 25.79 3.90
CA ILE A 734 7.94 24.83 4.33
C ILE A 734 8.59 23.50 4.68
N HIS A 735 8.10 22.88 5.74
CA HIS A 735 8.56 21.56 6.19
C HIS A 735 8.22 20.48 5.17
N SER A 736 7.05 20.60 4.55
CA SER A 736 6.47 19.72 3.55
C SER A 736 5.97 18.37 4.08
N ASP A 737 6.50 17.87 5.21
CA ASP A 737 6.17 16.57 5.79
C ASP A 737 6.00 16.66 7.33
N ILE A 738 5.22 17.61 7.81
CA ILE A 738 4.92 17.80 9.24
C ILE A 738 3.76 16.88 9.68
N MET A 739 4.07 15.59 9.84
CA MET A 739 3.15 14.53 10.20
C MET A 739 3.24 14.20 11.69
N ASP A 740 2.32 13.37 12.21
CA ASP A 740 2.30 13.00 13.63
C ASP A 740 3.50 12.12 14.05
N ASP A 741 4.14 11.43 13.13
CA ASP A 741 5.37 10.66 13.35
C ASP A 741 6.66 11.53 13.31
N ASN A 742 6.58 12.76 12.80
CA ASN A 742 7.69 13.74 12.77
C ASN A 742 7.64 14.74 13.93
N ILE A 743 6.79 14.49 14.93
CA ILE A 743 6.65 15.30 16.14
C ILE A 743 6.97 14.43 17.36
N LEU A 744 7.85 14.93 18.23
CA LEU A 744 8.13 14.30 19.52
C LEU A 744 7.53 15.15 20.64
N THR A 745 7.00 14.48 21.64
CA THR A 745 6.40 15.11 22.84
C THR A 745 7.13 14.66 24.09
N GLN A 746 7.47 15.59 24.96
CA GLN A 746 8.11 15.29 26.24
C GLN A 746 7.19 15.69 27.39
N ARG A 747 6.90 14.76 28.32
CA ARG A 747 6.23 15.04 29.59
C ARG A 747 7.24 15.58 30.60
N ALA A 748 6.82 16.52 31.46
CA ALA A 748 7.66 16.97 32.56
C ALA A 748 8.01 15.78 33.47
N PRO A 749 9.26 15.65 33.92
CA PRO A 749 9.61 14.67 34.93
C PRO A 749 8.80 14.98 36.21
N GLU A 750 8.16 13.97 36.78
CA GLU A 750 7.56 14.06 38.12
C GLU A 750 8.66 14.56 39.10
N MET A 751 8.54 15.79 39.58
CA MET A 751 9.35 16.23 40.69
C MET A 751 8.90 15.46 41.91
N GLY A 752 9.67 14.43 42.26
CA GLY A 752 9.42 13.61 43.45
C GLY A 752 9.22 14.51 44.66
N SER A 753 7.98 14.62 45.09
CA SER A 753 7.58 15.31 46.31
C SER A 753 8.07 14.51 47.51
N LEU A 754 9.23 14.92 48.04
CA LEU A 754 9.57 14.71 49.44
C LEU A 754 9.02 15.91 50.21
N THR A 755 7.72 15.92 50.50
CA THR A 755 7.18 16.53 51.75
C THR A 755 5.67 16.28 51.79
N ASP A 756 5.24 15.58 52.84
CA ASP A 756 3.85 15.51 53.32
C ASP A 756 3.31 16.89 53.62
N THR A 757 2.32 17.37 52.86
CA THR A 757 1.31 18.29 53.38
C THR A 757 0.05 18.10 52.52
N LYS A 758 -0.99 17.59 53.15
CA LYS A 758 -2.38 17.54 52.62
C LYS A 758 -2.88 18.95 52.35
N SER A 759 -3.12 19.28 51.11
CA SER A 759 -4.06 20.35 50.74
C SER A 759 -4.98 19.84 49.66
N THR A 760 -6.24 19.83 49.94
CA THR A 760 -7.38 19.55 49.06
C THR A 760 -7.53 20.68 48.04
N GLY A 761 -7.62 20.34 46.76
CA GLY A 761 -8.13 21.25 45.74
C GLY A 761 -7.38 21.24 44.44
N ASP A 762 -8.08 20.86 43.37
CA ASP A 762 -7.74 20.95 41.95
C ASP A 762 -6.50 20.17 41.48
N GLY A 763 -6.73 19.13 40.68
CA GLY A 763 -5.67 18.34 40.09
C GLY A 763 -4.78 19.23 39.20
N ASP A 764 -3.54 19.40 39.59
CA ASP A 764 -2.49 19.88 38.75
C ASP A 764 -2.33 18.87 37.60
N LEU A 765 -2.92 19.18 36.45
CA LEU A 765 -2.67 18.50 35.20
C LEU A 765 -1.21 18.71 34.81
N GLU A 766 -0.44 17.64 34.75
CA GLU A 766 0.92 17.63 34.21
C GLU A 766 0.90 18.26 32.83
N LYS A 767 1.53 19.44 32.70
CA LYS A 767 1.63 20.13 31.39
C LYS A 767 2.62 19.40 30.49
N LEU A 768 2.20 19.14 29.25
CA LEU A 768 3.12 18.81 28.14
C LEU A 768 4.11 19.97 28.03
N ASN A 769 5.41 19.72 28.26
CA ASN A 769 6.35 20.82 28.46
C ASN A 769 7.11 21.22 27.19
N GLU A 770 7.37 20.29 26.28
CA GLU A 770 8.13 20.58 25.06
C GLU A 770 7.72 19.71 23.89
N ILE A 771 7.69 20.31 22.70
CA ILE A 771 7.62 19.60 21.43
C ILE A 771 8.94 19.72 20.68
N LEU A 772 9.30 18.69 19.95
CA LEU A 772 10.43 18.68 19.05
C LEU A 772 9.95 18.26 17.67
N ILE A 773 10.44 18.92 16.63
CA ILE A 773 10.14 18.61 15.23
C ILE A 773 11.38 17.94 14.64
N ILE A 774 11.17 16.85 13.90
CA ILE A 774 12.25 16.06 13.29
C ILE A 774 12.00 15.92 11.79
N ASP A 775 13.00 15.42 11.08
CA ASP A 775 12.96 15.09 9.65
C ASP A 775 12.74 16.27 8.71
N PHE A 776 13.76 17.08 8.56
CA PHE A 776 13.79 18.24 7.67
C PHE A 776 14.30 17.93 6.25
N SER A 777 14.31 16.66 5.82
CA SER A 777 14.84 16.26 4.48
C SER A 777 14.01 16.80 3.33
N ASP A 778 12.71 17.07 3.54
CA ASP A 778 11.76 17.49 2.52
C ASP A 778 11.51 19.00 2.45
N LEU A 779 12.29 19.79 3.23
CA LEU A 779 12.22 21.25 3.18
C LEU A 779 12.17 21.78 1.75
N SER A 780 11.29 22.72 1.51
CA SER A 780 11.11 23.34 0.20
C SER A 780 10.68 24.82 0.34
N ILE A 781 10.53 25.52 -0.79
CA ILE A 781 9.89 26.84 -0.83
C ILE A 781 8.44 26.63 -1.25
N GLY A 782 7.52 27.25 -0.50
CA GLY A 782 6.12 27.13 -0.82
C GLY A 782 5.22 28.13 -0.13
N ASP A 783 3.93 27.93 -0.31
CA ASP A 783 2.90 28.63 0.44
C ASP A 783 2.77 28.01 1.82
N PRO A 784 2.77 28.79 2.92
CA PRO A 784 2.56 28.29 4.28
C PRO A 784 1.33 27.40 4.47
N LEU A 785 0.30 27.55 3.62
CA LEU A 785 -0.87 26.67 3.64
C LEU A 785 -0.53 25.21 3.33
N CYS A 786 0.58 24.94 2.65
CA CYS A 786 1.00 23.56 2.37
C CYS A 786 1.33 22.78 3.64
N ASP A 787 1.99 23.40 4.62
CA ASP A 787 2.28 22.76 5.91
C ASP A 787 1.02 22.61 6.79
N LEU A 788 -0.01 23.38 6.55
CA LEU A 788 -1.26 23.27 7.29
C LEU A 788 -2.07 22.02 6.91
N ILE A 789 -1.88 21.50 5.71
CA ILE A 789 -2.59 20.30 5.23
C ILE A 789 -2.27 19.08 6.10
N PRO A 790 -1.01 18.62 6.24
CA PRO A 790 -0.69 17.51 7.11
C PRO A 790 -1.02 17.80 8.58
N LEU A 791 -0.82 19.02 9.06
CA LEU A 791 -1.20 19.38 10.42
C LEU A 791 -2.70 19.19 10.68
N HIS A 792 -3.57 19.67 9.81
CA HIS A 792 -5.02 19.57 10.01
C HIS A 792 -5.54 18.15 9.79
N LEU A 793 -5.07 17.47 8.75
CA LEU A 793 -5.62 16.17 8.34
C LEU A 793 -5.02 15.00 9.13
N ASP A 794 -3.73 15.04 9.44
CA ASP A 794 -3.02 13.99 10.13
C ASP A 794 -2.83 14.28 11.62
N VAL A 795 -2.12 15.36 11.96
CA VAL A 795 -1.79 15.70 13.36
C VAL A 795 -3.05 16.02 14.17
N PHE A 796 -3.95 16.85 13.64
CA PHE A 796 -5.18 17.24 14.34
C PHE A 796 -6.37 16.31 14.03
N ARG A 797 -6.28 15.45 13.03
CA ARG A 797 -7.34 14.55 12.56
C ARG A 797 -8.69 15.23 12.37
N GLY A 798 -8.66 16.44 11.78
CA GLY A 798 -9.85 17.25 11.52
C GLY A 798 -10.47 17.93 12.74
N ASP A 799 -9.80 17.93 13.89
CA ASP A 799 -10.28 18.59 15.11
C ASP A 799 -10.16 20.12 14.95
N ILE A 800 -11.30 20.76 14.86
CA ILE A 800 -11.40 22.21 14.60
C ILE A 800 -10.90 23.08 15.75
N ASP A 801 -10.99 22.59 17.01
CA ASP A 801 -10.51 23.34 18.16
C ASP A 801 -8.97 23.37 18.18
N LEU A 802 -8.33 22.26 17.78
CA LEU A 802 -6.87 22.21 17.63
C LEU A 802 -6.41 23.12 16.50
N LEU A 803 -7.13 23.14 15.38
CA LEU A 803 -6.82 24.05 14.28
C LEU A 803 -6.92 25.52 14.71
N ARG A 804 -7.97 25.91 15.45
CA ARG A 804 -8.15 27.27 15.97
C ARG A 804 -7.07 27.65 16.95
N GLU A 805 -6.68 26.77 17.85
CA GLU A 805 -5.59 27.00 18.81
C GLU A 805 -4.25 27.19 18.11
N TYR A 806 -3.95 26.32 17.12
CA TYR A 806 -2.78 26.48 16.25
C TYR A 806 -2.76 27.86 15.57
N LEU A 807 -3.85 28.25 14.89
CA LEU A 807 -3.97 29.51 14.20
C LEU A 807 -3.82 30.71 15.15
N GLY A 808 -4.36 30.60 16.37
CA GLY A 808 -4.24 31.61 17.43
C GLY A 808 -2.79 31.90 17.83
N SER A 809 -1.94 30.89 17.79
CA SER A 809 -0.50 30.97 18.11
C SER A 809 0.36 31.28 16.88
N TYR A 810 -0.06 30.82 15.72
CA TYR A 810 0.62 31.04 14.44
C TYR A 810 0.69 32.52 14.05
N GLN A 811 -0.42 33.26 14.16
CA GLN A 811 -0.53 34.71 14.02
C GLN A 811 0.06 35.36 12.75
N LEU A 812 0.34 34.59 11.69
CA LEU A 812 0.82 35.15 10.42
C LEU A 812 -0.32 35.23 9.41
N PRO A 813 -0.44 36.33 8.67
CA PRO A 813 -1.42 36.41 7.58
C PRO A 813 -1.01 35.49 6.44
N PHE A 814 -1.99 34.87 5.75
CA PHE A 814 -1.73 34.08 4.55
C PHE A 814 -1.48 34.89 3.28
N LEU A 815 -1.72 36.20 3.34
CA LEU A 815 -1.40 37.17 2.28
C LEU A 815 -0.59 38.32 2.91
N ARG A 816 0.51 38.68 2.30
CA ARG A 816 1.33 39.86 2.69
C ARG A 816 1.31 40.89 1.59
N GLY A 817 1.15 42.16 1.96
CA GLY A 817 1.28 43.33 1.07
C GLY A 817 2.27 44.35 1.61
N LYS A 818 2.95 45.06 0.71
CA LYS A 818 3.96 46.10 1.05
C LYS A 818 3.37 47.37 1.68
N SER A 819 2.07 47.55 1.77
CA SER A 819 1.43 48.72 2.43
C SER A 819 -0.04 48.46 2.78
N ASN A 820 -0.38 48.84 4.00
CA ASN A 820 -1.69 49.20 4.60
C ASN A 820 -3.00 48.56 4.12
N ASP A 821 -3.82 48.25 5.11
CA ASP A 821 -5.28 47.93 5.19
C ASP A 821 -6.14 47.85 3.91
N ASP A 822 -5.77 48.58 2.83
CA ASP A 822 -6.55 48.64 1.59
C ASP A 822 -6.29 47.43 0.64
N ILE A 823 -5.16 46.71 0.77
CA ILE A 823 -4.83 45.59 -0.09
C ILE A 823 -5.80 44.44 0.15
N TYR A 824 -6.09 44.14 1.40
CA TYR A 824 -7.01 43.09 1.80
C TYR A 824 -8.40 43.31 1.23
N LYS A 825 -8.87 44.56 1.19
CA LYS A 825 -10.20 44.91 0.68
C LYS A 825 -10.31 44.85 -0.85
N SER A 826 -9.21 45.13 -1.56
CA SER A 826 -9.20 45.11 -3.02
C SER A 826 -9.01 43.72 -3.62
N VAL A 827 -8.37 42.81 -2.85
CA VAL A 827 -8.12 41.39 -3.25
C VAL A 827 -9.24 40.47 -2.79
N GLN A 828 -9.99 40.81 -1.74
CA GLN A 828 -11.07 40.01 -1.15
C GLN A 828 -12.22 39.63 -2.08
N ASN A 829 -12.32 40.24 -3.25
CA ASN A 829 -13.43 39.97 -4.21
C ASN A 829 -13.14 38.80 -5.15
N SER A 830 -11.98 38.17 -5.08
CA SER A 830 -11.62 37.01 -5.90
C SER A 830 -11.76 35.69 -5.11
N LYS A 831 -12.51 34.72 -5.63
CA LYS A 831 -12.58 33.35 -5.11
C LYS A 831 -11.18 32.78 -4.86
N PHE A 832 -10.23 33.06 -5.73
CA PHE A 832 -8.87 32.51 -5.71
C PHE A 832 -8.01 33.02 -4.55
N SER A 833 -8.38 34.13 -3.91
CA SER A 833 -7.62 34.72 -2.80
C SER A 833 -8.01 34.16 -1.43
N THR A 834 -9.12 33.38 -1.30
CA THR A 834 -9.56 32.80 -0.03
C THR A 834 -8.63 31.68 0.42
N ALA A 835 -8.31 31.63 1.71
CA ALA A 835 -7.39 30.62 2.24
C ALA A 835 -7.97 29.20 2.14
N SER A 836 -9.28 29.03 2.32
CA SER A 836 -9.96 27.75 2.18
C SER A 836 -9.86 27.18 0.77
N TYR A 837 -10.13 28.00 -0.25
CA TYR A 837 -10.05 27.59 -1.65
C TYR A 837 -8.64 27.19 -2.05
N ARG A 838 -7.63 27.98 -1.62
CA ARG A 838 -6.21 27.68 -1.89
C ARG A 838 -5.79 26.36 -1.24
N ALA A 839 -6.13 26.17 0.05
CA ALA A 839 -5.85 24.93 0.76
C ALA A 839 -6.50 23.73 0.07
N MET A 840 -7.78 23.84 -0.37
CA MET A 840 -8.45 22.78 -1.10
C MET A 840 -7.80 22.49 -2.46
N CYS A 841 -7.37 23.53 -3.20
CA CYS A 841 -6.61 23.34 -4.44
C CYS A 841 -5.29 22.60 -4.21
N TYR A 842 -4.56 22.93 -3.14
CA TYR A 842 -3.33 22.21 -2.80
C TYR A 842 -3.61 20.75 -2.39
N CYS A 843 -4.71 20.45 -1.71
CA CYS A 843 -5.13 19.06 -1.43
C CYS A 843 -5.42 18.28 -2.71
N ILE A 844 -6.14 18.87 -3.68
CA ILE A 844 -6.46 18.24 -4.96
C ILE A 844 -5.18 17.98 -5.77
N LEU A 845 -4.21 18.89 -5.71
CA LEU A 845 -2.98 18.87 -6.48
C LEU A 845 -1.81 18.20 -5.73
N HIS A 846 -2.05 17.61 -4.54
CA HIS A 846 -1.00 16.95 -3.76
C HIS A 846 -0.47 15.72 -4.50
N ASP A 847 0.81 15.39 -4.32
CA ASP A 847 1.39 14.16 -4.88
C ASP A 847 0.90 12.91 -4.13
N ASP A 848 0.72 13.02 -2.82
CA ASP A 848 0.18 11.98 -1.98
C ASP A 848 -1.34 12.08 -1.85
N ASN A 849 -1.98 10.95 -1.53
CA ASN A 849 -3.43 10.85 -1.42
C ASN A 849 -3.97 11.47 -0.11
N VAL A 850 -3.74 12.76 0.10
CA VAL A 850 -4.27 13.49 1.26
C VAL A 850 -5.82 13.56 1.26
N LEU A 851 -6.45 13.40 0.10
CA LEU A 851 -7.90 13.32 -0.02
C LEU A 851 -8.47 12.07 0.68
N ALA A 852 -7.68 11.00 0.81
CA ALA A 852 -8.08 9.82 1.56
C ALA A 852 -8.34 10.16 3.05
N ALA A 853 -7.51 11.02 3.63
CA ALA A 853 -7.73 11.52 4.99
C ALA A 853 -9.03 12.34 5.07
N ILE A 854 -9.28 13.23 4.13
CA ILE A 854 -10.52 14.04 4.09
C ILE A 854 -11.74 13.13 4.05
N PHE A 855 -11.85 12.22 3.08
CA PHE A 855 -13.01 11.34 2.94
C PHE A 855 -13.06 10.20 4.00
N GLY A 856 -11.99 10.00 4.74
CA GLY A 856 -11.91 9.13 5.90
C GLY A 856 -12.46 9.78 7.17
N LEU A 857 -12.04 11.02 7.44
CA LEU A 857 -12.44 11.80 8.60
C LEU A 857 -13.89 12.29 8.49
N TRP A 858 -14.28 12.87 7.36
CA TRP A 858 -15.64 13.35 7.09
C TRP A 858 -16.39 12.39 6.16
N LYS A 859 -16.95 11.34 6.75
CA LYS A 859 -17.61 10.25 5.99
C LYS A 859 -18.80 10.74 5.16
N GLU A 860 -19.48 11.81 5.57
CA GLU A 860 -20.57 12.46 4.86
C GLU A 860 -20.14 13.01 3.50
N LEU A 861 -18.90 13.44 3.36
CA LEU A 861 -18.34 13.95 2.10
C LEU A 861 -18.20 12.90 1.00
N ARG A 862 -18.34 11.62 1.33
CA ARG A 862 -18.39 10.55 0.30
C ARG A 862 -19.58 10.69 -0.65
N ASN A 863 -20.59 11.45 -0.26
CA ASN A 863 -21.76 11.76 -1.07
C ASN A 863 -21.72 13.20 -1.62
N ALA A 864 -20.63 13.94 -1.42
CA ALA A 864 -20.48 15.29 -1.91
C ALA A 864 -20.60 15.35 -3.44
N THR A 865 -21.25 16.39 -3.93
CA THR A 865 -21.52 16.60 -5.36
C THR A 865 -20.70 17.75 -5.95
N SER A 866 -20.01 18.52 -5.11
CA SER A 866 -19.13 19.62 -5.52
C SER A 866 -17.92 19.74 -4.59
N TRP A 867 -16.83 20.33 -5.10
CA TRP A 867 -15.64 20.61 -4.30
C TRP A 867 -15.87 21.75 -3.31
N GLU A 868 -16.81 22.65 -3.58
CA GLU A 868 -17.21 23.71 -2.66
C GLU A 868 -17.81 23.16 -1.37
N GLU A 869 -18.56 22.05 -1.43
CA GLU A 869 -19.06 21.37 -0.23
C GLU A 869 -17.89 20.82 0.63
N VAL A 870 -16.89 20.22 -0.03
CA VAL A 870 -15.70 19.70 0.64
C VAL A 870 -14.87 20.83 1.25
N GLU A 871 -14.60 21.88 0.47
CA GLU A 871 -13.88 23.07 0.91
C GLU A 871 -14.52 23.70 2.15
N HIS A 872 -15.83 23.91 2.10
CA HIS A 872 -16.55 24.57 3.17
C HIS A 872 -16.49 23.78 4.48
N LEU A 873 -16.68 22.45 4.42
CA LEU A 873 -16.67 21.62 5.62
C LEU A 873 -15.27 21.50 6.24
N VAL A 874 -14.23 21.40 5.41
CA VAL A 874 -12.87 21.10 5.88
C VAL A 874 -12.10 22.38 6.22
N TRP A 875 -12.27 23.49 5.46
CA TRP A 875 -11.35 24.63 5.47
C TRP A 875 -11.97 25.99 5.81
N ASP A 876 -13.28 26.11 6.08
CA ASP A 876 -13.94 27.40 6.28
C ASP A 876 -13.34 28.27 7.42
N ASP A 877 -12.82 27.63 8.47
CA ASP A 877 -12.17 28.34 9.57
C ASP A 877 -10.93 29.15 9.15
N LEU A 878 -10.26 28.76 8.07
CA LEU A 878 -9.12 29.53 7.52
C LEU A 878 -9.55 30.91 7.01
N ASN A 879 -10.75 31.02 6.44
CA ASN A 879 -11.27 32.29 5.96
C ASN A 879 -11.59 33.24 7.13
N ARG A 880 -12.13 32.70 8.23
CA ARG A 880 -12.40 33.47 9.46
C ARG A 880 -11.10 33.99 10.07
N TYR A 881 -10.08 33.13 10.12
CA TYR A 881 -8.75 33.52 10.60
C TYR A 881 -8.12 34.59 9.69
N GLN A 882 -8.17 34.42 8.39
CA GLN A 882 -7.62 35.37 7.41
C GLN A 882 -8.24 36.77 7.55
N GLN A 883 -9.54 36.86 7.88
CA GLN A 883 -10.24 38.15 8.09
C GLN A 883 -9.86 38.82 9.42
N SER A 884 -9.48 38.05 10.43
CA SER A 884 -9.20 38.54 11.79
C SER A 884 -7.72 38.72 12.10
N SER A 885 -6.80 38.27 11.22
CA SER A 885 -5.36 38.34 11.47
C SER A 885 -4.83 39.78 11.54
N PRO A 886 -3.97 40.09 12.54
CA PRO A 886 -3.38 41.41 12.63
C PRO A 886 -2.43 41.67 11.44
N THR A 887 -2.46 42.85 10.91
CA THR A 887 -1.49 43.35 9.92
C THR A 887 -0.12 43.45 10.58
N LEU A 888 0.88 42.71 10.08
CA LEU A 888 2.25 42.88 10.51
C LEU A 888 2.74 44.26 9.98
N SER A 889 2.88 45.23 10.89
CA SER A 889 3.66 46.43 10.62
C SER A 889 5.13 46.01 10.45
N SER A 890 5.72 46.40 9.31
CA SER A 890 7.09 46.21 8.84
C SER A 890 8.17 46.14 9.88
#